data_29513e44135d784dd0ba4d82a83006d0
#
_entry.id   29513e44135d784dd0ba4d82a83006d0
#
_cell.length_a   1.000
_cell.length_b   1.000
_cell.length_c   1.000
_cell.angle_alpha   90.00
_cell.angle_beta   90.00
_cell.angle_gamma   90.00
#
_symmetry.space_group_name_H-M   'P 1'
#
loop_
_entity.id
_entity.type
_entity.pdbx_description
1 polymer ?
#
loop_
_entity_poly.entity_id
_entity_poly.type
_entity_poly.pdbx_seq_one_letter_code
_entity_poly.pdbx_strand_id
1 'polypeptide(L)'
;MSYRNYRAAQLAALVTSLSLAAAAQAQIEATLEEVIVTAQKRSENVQDVPSAISVLPQEQLNRLSLQQLSDYVGYVPGFTLIDAGYPGRTQLTLRGISTGASDNATVGIHIDDAPVGSSSSAARGGGLAVDLLPYDVERIEVLRGPQGTLYGASSMGGLLKYVTRKPDLQSAHLQTGAEITTTHGSDDLGWLARAAGSVPLITDKLAMRASIYRKDLAGIIDNAATERDDEDNGTQEGARVAFLWQATDALTIELSALAQDTAGEGGGRTVIVNRDTRQPRFGDLTSSAVLPQHSDFELRFYNGTANLDLGWSSLEIISSYSTTDVDTAADASLVFGPFFGPGVLTDLHNLNHVEKFTQEIRLSSASQGAFEWMLGGFYTDEDTRAAQFGSVMTANGMPLAPVNPLIYAVRPASYRDLSAFANLTYRFTDRFDVTGGLRYSSNEQHFTTDAGGFLVNAPFGIPPGVITTDVGRSSEDVLTYMVSPRFRPTQDTMLYARVASGYRPGGPNPALEGVPPSFDPDRLVNYELGAKADFFQRRASVDLAVFYIDWEDIQLQLNTATNLVFRANGGNAVSKGVELSSTVIPFEGLRIGGNLAYTDARVQEDVPALQARDGDRVPTVPQWTGSLTSSYSFALAADASAELGLGYRYVGSTEYPFASNPTSYALDAYSLVDAYASASFRRFDLRLFVKNLLDERAYTSVLGGGGPGAVQLTVVQPRTIGFSIDAKF
;
A
#
# COMPACT_ATOMS: atom_id res chain seq x y z
N MET A 1 -2.22 22.70 69.44
CA MET A 1 -2.87 23.41 68.28
C MET A 1 -1.77 24.15 67.55
N SER A 2 -1.28 23.68 66.42
CA SER A 2 -0.68 24.58 65.41
C SER A 2 0.02 23.95 64.23
N TYR A 3 0.46 22.69 64.28
CA TYR A 3 1.20 22.12 63.11
C TYR A 3 0.33 21.43 62.07
N ARG A 4 -0.91 21.06 62.37
CA ARG A 4 -1.83 20.37 61.47
C ARG A 4 -2.60 21.32 60.53
N ASN A 5 -2.78 22.56 60.93
CA ASN A 5 -3.51 23.57 60.13
C ASN A 5 -2.60 24.25 59.07
N TYR A 6 -1.28 24.25 59.25
CA TYR A 6 -0.37 24.83 58.28
C TYR A 6 -0.20 23.98 57.00
N ARG A 7 -0.28 22.64 57.12
CA ARG A 7 -0.19 21.72 55.99
C ARG A 7 -1.50 21.68 55.16
N ALA A 8 -2.64 21.87 55.83
CA ALA A 8 -3.94 21.97 55.14
C ALA A 8 -4.07 23.28 54.34
N ALA A 9 -3.54 24.37 54.83
CA ALA A 9 -3.52 25.67 54.13
C ALA A 9 -2.52 25.66 52.95
N GLN A 10 -1.40 24.99 53.05
CA GLN A 10 -0.45 24.86 51.94
C GLN A 10 -0.96 23.90 50.84
N LEU A 11 -1.68 22.83 51.20
CA LEU A 11 -2.33 21.95 50.21
C LEU A 11 -3.53 22.63 49.53
N ALA A 12 -4.31 23.45 50.28
CA ALA A 12 -5.38 24.25 49.69
C ALA A 12 -4.87 25.37 48.79
N ALA A 13 -3.74 26.01 49.12
CA ALA A 13 -3.10 27.00 48.28
C ALA A 13 -2.45 26.38 47.03
N LEU A 14 -1.92 25.14 47.12
CA LEU A 14 -1.40 24.40 45.96
C LEU A 14 -2.50 23.94 45.02
N VAL A 15 -3.64 23.50 45.56
CA VAL A 15 -4.83 23.09 44.78
C VAL A 15 -5.50 24.31 44.13
N THR A 16 -5.53 25.47 44.81
CA THR A 16 -6.07 26.73 44.26
C THR A 16 -5.12 27.36 43.22
N SER A 17 -3.81 27.20 43.34
CA SER A 17 -2.86 27.64 42.32
C SER A 17 -2.84 26.73 41.10
N LEU A 18 -3.12 25.43 41.26
CA LEU A 18 -3.32 24.51 40.11
C LEU A 18 -4.64 24.83 39.37
N SER A 19 -5.67 25.31 40.05
CA SER A 19 -6.96 25.67 39.43
C SER A 19 -6.95 27.02 38.71
N LEU A 20 -6.00 27.92 38.99
CA LEU A 20 -5.86 29.19 38.26
C LEU A 20 -4.86 29.11 37.08
N ALA A 21 -4.03 28.08 37.02
CA ALA A 21 -3.17 27.82 35.86
C ALA A 21 -3.92 27.15 34.68
N ALA A 22 -5.17 26.73 34.87
CA ALA A 22 -6.02 26.05 33.85
C ALA A 22 -6.60 27.02 32.78
N ALA A 23 -6.17 28.28 32.72
CA ALA A 23 -6.71 29.26 31.78
C ALA A 23 -5.75 29.67 30.64
N ALA A 24 -4.66 28.94 30.43
CA ALA A 24 -3.90 29.02 29.18
C ALA A 24 -4.26 27.80 28.34
N GLN A 25 -5.32 27.90 27.56
CA GLN A 25 -5.83 26.92 26.65
C GLN A 25 -4.78 26.65 25.56
N ALA A 26 -4.03 25.55 25.67
CA ALA A 26 -3.72 24.78 24.49
C ALA A 26 -5.09 24.43 23.88
N GLN A 27 -5.33 24.75 22.62
CA GLN A 27 -6.58 24.40 21.93
C GLN A 27 -6.66 22.86 21.88
N ILE A 28 -7.36 22.28 22.85
CA ILE A 28 -7.69 20.86 22.86
C ILE A 28 -8.90 20.73 21.95
N GLU A 29 -8.82 19.86 20.93
CA GLU A 29 -9.88 19.67 19.95
C GLU A 29 -11.22 19.39 20.64
N ALA A 30 -12.18 20.25 20.45
CA ALA A 30 -13.54 20.07 20.93
C ALA A 30 -14.45 19.44 19.86
N THR A 31 -14.07 19.54 18.59
CA THR A 31 -14.83 19.04 17.41
C THR A 31 -13.87 18.45 16.38
N LEU A 32 -14.40 17.57 15.53
CA LEU A 32 -13.65 16.99 14.41
C LEU A 32 -13.38 18.06 13.35
N GLU A 33 -12.14 18.14 12.89
CA GLU A 33 -11.75 19.01 11.78
C GLU A 33 -12.32 18.49 10.46
N GLU A 34 -12.53 19.41 9.50
CA GLU A 34 -12.91 19.05 8.15
C GLU A 34 -11.72 18.40 7.43
N VAL A 35 -11.96 17.22 6.89
CA VAL A 35 -10.95 16.49 6.12
C VAL A 35 -11.21 16.71 4.64
N ILE A 36 -10.31 17.45 4.00
CA ILE A 36 -10.36 17.67 2.55
C ILE A 36 -9.60 16.56 1.84
N VAL A 37 -10.20 16.01 0.79
CA VAL A 37 -9.64 14.96 -0.05
C VAL A 37 -9.60 15.37 -1.50
N THR A 38 -8.77 14.69 -2.29
CA THR A 38 -8.67 14.87 -3.74
C THR A 38 -9.07 13.60 -4.51
N ALA A 39 -9.87 12.76 -3.88
CA ALA A 39 -10.28 11.44 -4.33
C ALA A 39 -11.03 11.43 -5.67
N GLN A 40 -11.84 12.46 -5.95
CA GLN A 40 -12.54 12.61 -7.23
C GLN A 40 -11.82 13.57 -8.20
N LYS A 41 -10.49 13.71 -8.02
CA LYS A 41 -9.65 14.66 -8.78
C LYS A 41 -10.15 16.11 -8.64
N ARG A 42 -10.81 16.41 -7.53
CA ARG A 42 -11.26 17.73 -7.06
C ARG A 42 -11.08 17.80 -5.56
N SER A 43 -10.83 19.00 -5.04
CA SER A 43 -10.73 19.23 -3.59
C SER A 43 -12.14 19.28 -3.00
N GLU A 44 -12.52 18.31 -2.20
CA GLU A 44 -13.86 18.14 -1.61
C GLU A 44 -13.74 17.68 -0.15
N ASN A 45 -14.76 18.00 0.68
CA ASN A 45 -14.84 17.43 2.02
C ASN A 45 -15.12 15.91 1.93
N VAL A 46 -14.42 15.10 2.71
CA VAL A 46 -14.57 13.64 2.71
C VAL A 46 -16.03 13.20 2.97
N GLN A 47 -16.79 13.99 3.74
CA GLN A 47 -18.22 13.74 4.02
C GLN A 47 -19.10 13.98 2.80
N ASP A 48 -18.63 14.73 1.81
CA ASP A 48 -19.37 15.02 0.59
C ASP A 48 -19.09 14.06 -0.56
N VAL A 49 -18.05 13.22 -0.43
CA VAL A 49 -17.67 12.27 -1.49
C VAL A 49 -18.54 11.01 -1.40
N PRO A 50 -19.33 10.67 -2.45
CA PRO A 50 -20.24 9.52 -2.46
C PRO A 50 -19.48 8.21 -2.79
N SER A 51 -18.51 7.88 -1.97
CA SER A 51 -17.77 6.61 -2.00
C SER A 51 -17.10 6.34 -0.63
N ALA A 52 -16.79 5.09 -0.36
CA ALA A 52 -16.06 4.72 0.83
C ALA A 52 -14.59 5.16 0.73
N ILE A 53 -14.15 6.06 1.61
CA ILE A 53 -12.79 6.62 1.63
C ILE A 53 -12.26 6.59 3.06
N SER A 54 -11.00 6.20 3.21
CA SER A 54 -10.26 6.38 4.46
C SER A 54 -9.13 7.38 4.25
N VAL A 55 -8.94 8.25 5.23
CA VAL A 55 -7.87 9.25 5.21
C VAL A 55 -7.02 9.07 6.46
N LEU A 56 -5.72 8.97 6.26
CA LEU A 56 -4.71 8.93 7.30
C LEU A 56 -3.89 10.22 7.24
N PRO A 57 -4.23 11.24 8.05
CA PRO A 57 -3.45 12.48 8.11
C PRO A 57 -2.06 12.23 8.68
N GLN A 58 -1.08 13.05 8.29
CA GLN A 58 0.30 12.92 8.79
C GLN A 58 0.38 12.92 10.32
N GLU A 59 -0.47 13.67 10.99
CA GLU A 59 -0.51 13.69 12.46
C GLU A 59 -0.84 12.30 13.03
N GLN A 60 -1.83 11.59 12.46
CA GLN A 60 -2.16 10.24 12.87
C GLN A 60 -1.02 9.25 12.56
N LEU A 61 -0.41 9.37 11.38
CA LEU A 61 0.76 8.57 11.00
C LEU A 61 1.91 8.78 12.00
N ASN A 62 2.17 10.02 12.37
CA ASN A 62 3.18 10.36 13.36
C ASN A 62 2.82 9.86 14.76
N ARG A 63 1.59 10.10 15.25
CA ARG A 63 1.13 9.69 16.60
C ARG A 63 1.34 8.19 16.83
N LEU A 64 0.94 7.36 15.89
CA LEU A 64 1.05 5.89 15.95
C LEU A 64 2.38 5.36 15.40
N SER A 65 3.32 6.23 15.01
CA SER A 65 4.60 5.86 14.38
C SER A 65 4.44 4.93 13.18
N LEU A 66 3.42 5.19 12.31
CA LEU A 66 3.14 4.40 11.12
C LEU A 66 4.08 4.83 9.99
N GLN A 67 5.05 4.01 9.67
CA GLN A 67 6.16 4.35 8.79
C GLN A 67 6.23 3.50 7.51
N GLN A 68 5.47 2.43 7.42
CA GLN A 68 5.45 1.52 6.27
C GLN A 68 4.04 0.97 6.03
N LEU A 69 3.79 0.43 4.84
CA LEU A 69 2.50 -0.14 4.44
C LEU A 69 1.94 -1.10 5.49
N SER A 70 2.76 -2.01 6.00
CA SER A 70 2.36 -2.98 7.02
C SER A 70 1.91 -2.34 8.35
N ASP A 71 2.34 -1.12 8.64
CA ASP A 71 1.90 -0.40 9.83
C ASP A 71 0.47 0.16 9.68
N TYR A 72 0.15 0.80 8.53
CA TYR A 72 -1.10 1.57 8.42
C TYR A 72 -2.23 0.86 7.67
N VAL A 73 -1.94 -0.20 6.90
CA VAL A 73 -2.99 -1.00 6.24
C VAL A 73 -4.05 -1.48 7.22
N GLY A 74 -3.67 -1.96 8.40
CA GLY A 74 -4.59 -2.43 9.42
C GLY A 74 -5.50 -1.36 10.04
N TYR A 75 -5.27 -0.07 9.74
CA TYR A 75 -6.14 1.04 10.17
C TYR A 75 -7.15 1.48 9.09
N VAL A 76 -7.23 0.75 7.97
CA VAL A 76 -8.19 0.99 6.88
C VAL A 76 -9.11 -0.23 6.74
N PRO A 77 -10.45 -0.06 6.76
CA PRO A 77 -11.38 -1.19 6.65
C PRO A 77 -11.18 -1.99 5.36
N GLY A 78 -11.12 -3.32 5.46
CA GLY A 78 -11.03 -4.22 4.30
C GLY A 78 -9.74 -4.10 3.49
N PHE A 79 -8.73 -3.37 3.98
CA PHE A 79 -7.43 -3.26 3.37
C PHE A 79 -6.48 -4.28 3.98
N THR A 80 -5.87 -5.11 3.17
CA THR A 80 -4.93 -6.16 3.58
C THR A 80 -3.74 -6.20 2.64
N LEU A 81 -2.69 -6.89 3.05
CA LEU A 81 -1.48 -7.05 2.23
C LEU A 81 -0.91 -8.48 2.35
N ILE A 82 -0.23 -8.89 1.29
CA ILE A 82 0.70 -10.02 1.30
C ILE A 82 2.10 -9.40 1.36
N ASP A 83 2.80 -9.64 2.45
CA ASP A 83 4.12 -9.08 2.73
C ASP A 83 5.20 -10.16 2.50
N ALA A 84 6.21 -9.86 1.70
CA ALA A 84 7.35 -10.73 1.50
C ALA A 84 8.48 -10.51 2.54
N GLY A 85 8.22 -9.70 3.56
CA GLY A 85 9.15 -9.43 4.65
C GLY A 85 10.08 -8.23 4.42
N TYR A 86 9.99 -7.57 3.27
CA TYR A 86 10.76 -6.37 2.93
C TYR A 86 9.85 -5.21 2.52
N PRO A 87 10.18 -3.95 2.86
CA PRO A 87 9.52 -2.79 2.28
C PRO A 87 9.61 -2.79 0.74
N GLY A 88 8.50 -2.44 0.06
CA GLY A 88 8.43 -2.43 -1.41
C GLY A 88 8.16 -3.80 -2.05
N ARG A 89 8.17 -4.90 -1.30
CA ARG A 89 7.78 -6.24 -1.77
C ARG A 89 6.46 -6.68 -1.17
N THR A 90 5.42 -5.97 -1.55
CA THR A 90 4.09 -6.11 -0.94
C THR A 90 3.03 -6.12 -2.03
N GLN A 91 2.02 -6.96 -1.90
CA GLN A 91 0.82 -6.94 -2.72
C GLN A 91 -0.34 -6.39 -1.89
N LEU A 92 -1.05 -5.42 -2.45
CA LEU A 92 -2.20 -4.78 -1.81
C LEU A 92 -3.51 -5.43 -2.23
N THR A 93 -4.43 -5.58 -1.28
CA THR A 93 -5.77 -6.13 -1.51
C THR A 93 -6.81 -5.27 -0.83
N LEU A 94 -7.86 -4.89 -1.55
CA LEU A 94 -9.02 -4.19 -1.03
C LEU A 94 -10.29 -4.97 -1.35
N ARG A 95 -11.22 -5.06 -0.37
CA ARG A 95 -12.51 -5.75 -0.52
C ARG A 95 -12.41 -7.19 -1.05
N GLY A 96 -11.29 -7.86 -0.76
CA GLY A 96 -11.08 -9.24 -1.18
C GLY A 96 -10.77 -9.44 -2.66
N ILE A 97 -10.47 -8.37 -3.40
CA ILE A 97 -10.07 -8.48 -4.82
C ILE A 97 -8.57 -8.81 -4.88
N SER A 98 -8.28 -10.09 -4.83
CA SER A 98 -6.92 -10.65 -4.85
C SER A 98 -6.91 -12.01 -5.53
N THR A 99 -5.91 -12.25 -6.35
CA THR A 99 -5.67 -13.57 -6.96
C THR A 99 -4.71 -14.44 -6.12
N GLY A 100 -4.11 -13.88 -5.08
CA GLY A 100 -3.06 -14.54 -4.30
C GLY A 100 -1.74 -14.72 -5.06
N ALA A 101 -1.60 -14.09 -6.23
CA ALA A 101 -0.40 -14.14 -7.08
C ALA A 101 0.16 -12.72 -7.28
N SER A 102 1.47 -12.62 -7.44
CA SER A 102 2.16 -11.34 -7.71
C SER A 102 2.14 -11.00 -9.21
N ASP A 103 0.94 -10.83 -9.76
CA ASP A 103 0.74 -10.46 -11.16
C ASP A 103 0.51 -8.95 -11.31
N ASN A 104 -0.48 -8.53 -12.10
CA ASN A 104 -0.88 -7.12 -12.18
C ASN A 104 -1.56 -6.67 -10.89
N ALA A 105 -1.36 -5.41 -10.54
CA ALA A 105 -1.98 -4.81 -9.36
C ALA A 105 -3.51 -4.78 -9.49
N THR A 106 -4.21 -5.06 -8.38
CA THR A 106 -5.66 -4.85 -8.24
C THR A 106 -5.98 -3.55 -7.49
N VAL A 107 -4.99 -2.98 -6.81
CA VAL A 107 -5.05 -1.67 -6.12
C VAL A 107 -4.03 -0.75 -6.76
N GLY A 108 -4.50 0.37 -7.32
CA GLY A 108 -3.64 1.40 -7.90
C GLY A 108 -2.86 2.16 -6.83
N ILE A 109 -1.66 2.62 -7.15
CA ILE A 109 -0.86 3.49 -6.28
C ILE A 109 -0.57 4.78 -7.00
N HIS A 110 -0.83 5.91 -6.33
CA HIS A 110 -0.57 7.23 -6.87
C HIS A 110 0.27 8.07 -5.89
N ILE A 111 1.14 8.90 -6.44
CA ILE A 111 1.76 10.00 -5.73
C ILE A 111 1.15 11.27 -6.31
N ASP A 112 0.43 12.02 -5.47
CA ASP A 112 -0.47 13.09 -5.90
C ASP A 112 -1.49 12.54 -6.93
N ASP A 113 -1.54 13.07 -8.13
CA ASP A 113 -2.46 12.58 -9.17
C ASP A 113 -1.78 11.69 -10.24
N ALA A 114 -0.50 11.38 -10.08
CA ALA A 114 0.25 10.58 -11.02
C ALA A 114 0.38 9.12 -10.57
N PRO A 115 0.05 8.12 -11.44
CA PRO A 115 0.18 6.71 -11.12
C PRO A 115 1.65 6.29 -11.06
N VAL A 116 2.00 5.50 -10.06
CA VAL A 116 3.30 4.83 -9.91
C VAL A 116 3.12 3.31 -9.93
N GLY A 117 4.17 2.59 -10.31
CA GLY A 117 4.12 1.15 -10.52
C GLY A 117 3.61 0.79 -11.92
N SER A 118 3.73 -0.47 -12.25
CA SER A 118 3.46 -0.99 -13.59
C SER A 118 2.00 -1.43 -13.75
N SER A 119 1.46 -1.20 -14.94
CA SER A 119 0.19 -1.77 -15.42
C SER A 119 0.40 -3.01 -16.31
N SER A 120 1.64 -3.32 -16.67
CA SER A 120 1.98 -4.48 -17.51
C SER A 120 2.04 -5.79 -16.74
N SER A 121 1.53 -6.87 -17.34
CA SER A 121 1.64 -8.21 -16.79
C SER A 121 3.09 -8.72 -16.74
N ALA A 122 3.96 -8.19 -17.60
CA ALA A 122 5.36 -8.59 -17.68
C ALA A 122 6.16 -8.12 -16.45
N ALA A 123 5.82 -6.96 -15.89
CA ALA A 123 6.52 -6.36 -14.75
C ALA A 123 6.20 -7.02 -13.41
N ARG A 124 5.14 -7.86 -13.32
CA ARG A 124 4.63 -8.42 -12.05
C ARG A 124 4.38 -7.34 -10.98
N GLY A 125 3.89 -6.15 -11.42
CA GLY A 125 3.77 -4.95 -10.60
C GLY A 125 2.86 -5.09 -9.39
N GLY A 126 1.97 -6.08 -9.35
CA GLY A 126 1.11 -6.36 -8.20
C GLY A 126 1.86 -6.71 -6.92
N GLY A 127 3.06 -7.30 -7.03
CA GLY A 127 3.91 -7.63 -5.89
C GLY A 127 4.95 -6.57 -5.54
N LEU A 128 4.91 -5.39 -6.18
CA LEU A 128 5.89 -4.31 -6.05
C LEU A 128 5.18 -2.99 -5.66
N ALA A 129 4.43 -3.03 -4.56
CA ALA A 129 3.79 -1.83 -4.05
C ALA A 129 4.83 -0.84 -3.53
N VAL A 130 4.77 0.40 -4.04
CA VAL A 130 5.63 1.49 -3.56
C VAL A 130 5.30 1.79 -2.11
N ASP A 131 6.25 1.56 -1.22
CA ASP A 131 6.15 1.82 0.22
C ASP A 131 6.96 3.07 0.57
N LEU A 132 6.31 4.24 0.46
CA LEU A 132 6.94 5.51 0.81
C LEU A 132 6.97 5.70 2.32
N LEU A 133 8.13 6.13 2.86
CA LEU A 133 8.14 6.67 4.21
C LEU A 133 7.27 7.95 4.25
N PRO A 134 6.17 7.98 5.01
CA PRO A 134 5.20 9.08 4.92
C PRO A 134 5.66 10.32 5.71
N TYR A 135 6.93 10.72 5.59
CA TYR A 135 7.49 11.85 6.32
C TYR A 135 7.13 13.21 5.69
N ASP A 136 7.19 13.30 4.35
CA ASP A 136 6.83 14.51 3.60
C ASP A 136 5.46 14.40 2.90
N VAL A 137 4.60 13.56 3.46
CA VAL A 137 3.23 13.34 3.02
C VAL A 137 2.29 14.16 3.91
N GLU A 138 1.32 14.83 3.33
CA GLU A 138 0.27 15.54 4.06
C GLU A 138 -0.76 14.57 4.61
N ARG A 139 -1.13 13.58 3.78
CA ARG A 139 -2.06 12.51 4.11
C ARG A 139 -1.95 11.35 3.13
N ILE A 140 -2.46 10.20 3.54
CA ILE A 140 -2.69 9.04 2.67
C ILE A 140 -4.21 8.91 2.51
N GLU A 141 -4.67 8.84 1.25
CA GLU A 141 -6.07 8.59 0.90
C GLU A 141 -6.20 7.16 0.38
N VAL A 142 -7.15 6.38 0.90
CA VAL A 142 -7.47 5.03 0.41
C VAL A 142 -8.92 5.02 -0.07
N LEU A 143 -9.10 4.93 -1.39
CA LEU A 143 -10.40 4.82 -2.02
C LEU A 143 -10.75 3.34 -2.17
N ARG A 144 -11.86 2.93 -1.59
CA ARG A 144 -12.29 1.53 -1.57
C ARG A 144 -13.29 1.25 -2.69
N GLY A 145 -13.15 0.09 -3.34
CA GLY A 145 -13.92 -0.29 -4.52
C GLY A 145 -13.39 0.33 -5.82
N PRO A 146 -13.94 -0.07 -6.97
CA PRO A 146 -13.37 0.24 -8.28
C PRO A 146 -13.33 1.73 -8.58
N GLN A 147 -12.20 2.18 -9.13
CA GLN A 147 -11.92 3.56 -9.52
C GLN A 147 -11.65 3.69 -11.03
N GLY A 148 -12.10 2.72 -11.84
CA GLY A 148 -11.77 2.61 -13.27
C GLY A 148 -12.10 3.84 -14.10
N THR A 149 -13.12 4.62 -13.78
CA THR A 149 -13.52 5.81 -14.56
C THR A 149 -12.52 6.97 -14.45
N LEU A 150 -11.97 7.24 -13.26
CA LEU A 150 -11.06 8.38 -13.04
C LEU A 150 -9.58 7.97 -13.04
N TYR A 151 -9.29 6.76 -12.56
CA TYR A 151 -7.93 6.31 -12.32
C TYR A 151 -7.48 5.20 -13.30
N GLY A 152 -8.42 4.62 -14.07
CA GLY A 152 -8.12 3.69 -15.15
C GLY A 152 -7.77 2.28 -14.69
N ALA A 153 -6.84 1.67 -15.38
CA ALA A 153 -6.43 0.28 -15.20
C ALA A 153 -5.87 0.00 -13.79
N SER A 154 -5.94 -1.27 -13.36
CA SER A 154 -5.34 -1.77 -12.10
C SER A 154 -5.89 -1.12 -10.82
N SER A 155 -7.04 -0.44 -10.89
CA SER A 155 -7.74 0.17 -9.75
C SER A 155 -9.08 -0.50 -9.45
N MET A 156 -9.18 -1.82 -9.65
CA MET A 156 -10.43 -2.58 -9.52
C MET A 156 -10.83 -2.81 -8.05
N GLY A 157 -9.89 -3.10 -7.16
CA GLY A 157 -10.15 -3.20 -5.71
C GLY A 157 -10.20 -1.83 -5.03
N GLY A 158 -9.47 -0.86 -5.57
CA GLY A 158 -9.37 0.50 -5.04
C GLY A 158 -8.08 1.21 -5.42
N LEU A 159 -7.79 2.26 -4.66
CA LEU A 159 -6.63 3.13 -4.87
C LEU A 159 -5.98 3.53 -3.54
N LEU A 160 -4.66 3.50 -3.48
CA LEU A 160 -3.83 4.12 -2.45
C LEU A 160 -3.19 5.38 -3.03
N LYS A 161 -3.41 6.54 -2.42
CA LYS A 161 -2.87 7.81 -2.88
C LYS A 161 -2.07 8.49 -1.76
N TYR A 162 -0.81 8.74 -2.01
CA TYR A 162 0.04 9.60 -1.20
C TYR A 162 -0.14 11.04 -1.67
N VAL A 163 -0.62 11.92 -0.81
CA VAL A 163 -0.73 13.36 -1.08
C VAL A 163 0.46 14.05 -0.43
N THR A 164 1.33 14.61 -1.24
CA THR A 164 2.58 15.21 -0.76
C THR A 164 2.37 16.63 -0.22
N ARG A 165 3.21 17.05 0.71
CA ARG A 165 3.18 18.43 1.23
C ARG A 165 3.66 19.42 0.17
N LYS A 166 2.88 20.48 0.00
CA LYS A 166 3.22 21.57 -0.94
C LYS A 166 4.19 22.58 -0.30
N PRO A 167 5.01 23.26 -1.14
CA PRO A 167 5.81 24.42 -0.69
C PRO A 167 4.92 25.55 -0.14
N ASP A 168 5.37 26.20 0.94
CA ASP A 168 4.70 27.34 1.55
C ASP A 168 5.18 28.66 0.92
N LEU A 169 4.25 29.41 0.30
CA LEU A 169 4.54 30.69 -0.36
C LEU A 169 4.73 31.86 0.61
N GLN A 170 4.40 31.69 1.90
CA GLN A 170 4.31 32.80 2.86
C GLN A 170 5.41 32.74 3.90
N SER A 171 5.71 31.55 4.42
CA SER A 171 6.61 31.38 5.56
C SER A 171 7.71 30.35 5.33
N ALA A 172 8.89 30.66 5.88
CA ALA A 172 9.96 29.68 5.96
C ALA A 172 9.80 28.85 7.24
N HIS A 173 9.90 27.55 7.10
CA HIS A 173 9.91 26.63 8.23
C HIS A 173 10.83 25.43 7.96
N LEU A 174 11.40 24.92 9.04
CA LEU A 174 12.26 23.73 9.03
C LEU A 174 11.79 22.80 10.13
N GLN A 175 11.65 21.52 9.80
CA GLN A 175 11.43 20.44 10.75
C GLN A 175 12.56 19.44 10.65
N THR A 176 13.12 19.02 11.77
CA THR A 176 14.13 17.97 11.85
C THR A 176 13.68 16.94 12.87
N GLY A 177 14.04 15.69 12.70
CA GLY A 177 13.67 14.64 13.65
C GLY A 177 14.68 13.51 13.66
N ALA A 178 14.75 12.84 14.80
CA ALA A 178 15.52 11.62 15.00
C ALA A 178 14.70 10.62 15.81
N GLU A 179 14.90 9.35 15.52
CA GLU A 179 14.23 8.24 16.21
C GLU A 179 15.24 7.12 16.44
N ILE A 180 15.12 6.42 17.55
CA ILE A 180 15.87 5.21 17.85
C ILE A 180 14.89 4.14 18.31
N THR A 181 15.11 2.89 17.87
CA THR A 181 14.26 1.75 18.20
C THR A 181 15.09 0.56 18.65
N THR A 182 14.52 -0.24 19.54
CA THR A 182 15.00 -1.60 19.87
C THR A 182 13.86 -2.58 19.63
N THR A 183 14.15 -3.69 19.00
CA THR A 183 13.18 -4.74 18.65
C THR A 183 13.49 -6.01 19.41
N HIS A 184 12.49 -6.65 20.00
CA HIS A 184 12.68 -7.90 20.71
C HIS A 184 13.15 -9.00 19.75
N GLY A 185 14.25 -9.65 20.07
CA GLY A 185 14.93 -10.64 19.23
C GLY A 185 15.99 -10.05 18.31
N SER A 186 16.31 -8.77 18.43
CA SER A 186 17.41 -8.12 17.73
C SER A 186 18.46 -7.63 18.72
N ASP A 187 19.71 -7.82 18.39
CA ASP A 187 20.87 -7.26 19.12
C ASP A 187 21.20 -5.86 18.60
N ASP A 188 20.67 -5.46 17.44
CA ASP A 188 20.91 -4.18 16.79
C ASP A 188 19.87 -3.12 17.15
N LEU A 189 20.24 -1.86 16.97
CA LEU A 189 19.36 -0.70 17.12
C LEU A 189 18.93 -0.20 15.75
N GLY A 190 17.63 -0.07 15.55
CA GLY A 190 17.10 0.69 14.43
C GLY A 190 17.16 2.20 14.71
N TRP A 191 17.32 3.01 13.67
CA TRP A 191 17.27 4.47 13.82
C TRP A 191 16.69 5.14 12.56
N LEU A 192 16.19 6.36 12.74
CA LEU A 192 15.70 7.23 11.66
C LEU A 192 16.18 8.66 11.91
N ALA A 193 16.77 9.27 10.89
CA ALA A 193 17.04 10.70 10.84
C ALA A 193 16.29 11.32 9.68
N ARG A 194 15.69 12.51 9.90
CA ARG A 194 14.84 13.17 8.92
C ARG A 194 14.90 14.68 9.03
N ALA A 195 14.77 15.36 7.89
CA ALA A 195 14.65 16.81 7.84
C ALA A 195 13.73 17.20 6.66
N ALA A 196 12.87 18.20 6.87
CA ALA A 196 12.06 18.79 5.82
C ALA A 196 11.86 20.29 6.08
N GLY A 197 11.84 21.08 5.03
CA GLY A 197 11.62 22.51 5.17
C GLY A 197 11.03 23.14 3.93
N SER A 198 10.41 24.27 4.09
CA SER A 198 9.89 25.13 3.04
C SER A 198 10.47 26.53 3.16
N VAL A 199 10.72 27.18 2.02
CA VAL A 199 11.19 28.55 1.98
C VAL A 199 10.53 29.28 0.81
N PRO A 200 9.88 30.44 1.04
CA PRO A 200 9.45 31.32 -0.03
C PRO A 200 10.68 31.99 -0.66
N LEU A 201 10.94 31.67 -1.93
CA LEU A 201 12.00 32.31 -2.72
C LEU A 201 11.55 33.70 -3.17
N ILE A 202 10.26 33.84 -3.50
CA ILE A 202 9.55 35.10 -3.76
C ILE A 202 8.21 34.97 -3.07
N THR A 203 7.99 35.75 -2.01
CA THR A 203 6.75 35.72 -1.21
C THR A 203 5.52 35.82 -2.12
N ASP A 204 4.51 35.01 -1.85
CA ASP A 204 3.25 34.85 -2.58
C ASP A 204 3.39 34.35 -4.04
N LYS A 205 4.63 34.12 -4.53
CA LYS A 205 4.84 33.75 -5.93
C LYS A 205 5.61 32.47 -6.15
N LEU A 206 6.71 32.28 -5.44
CA LEU A 206 7.58 31.12 -5.67
C LEU A 206 8.11 30.60 -4.34
N ALA A 207 7.87 29.34 -4.07
CA ALA A 207 8.43 28.65 -2.92
C ALA A 207 9.09 27.34 -3.32
N MET A 208 10.03 26.91 -2.49
CA MET A 208 10.69 25.61 -2.58
C MET A 208 10.45 24.85 -1.27
N ARG A 209 10.23 23.55 -1.39
CA ARG A 209 10.25 22.61 -0.28
C ARG A 209 11.25 21.51 -0.57
N ALA A 210 12.00 21.09 0.45
CA ALA A 210 12.90 19.96 0.37
C ALA A 210 12.73 19.06 1.59
N SER A 211 12.89 17.75 1.41
CA SER A 211 12.94 16.77 2.48
C SER A 211 13.98 15.70 2.21
N ILE A 212 14.55 15.15 3.28
CA ILE A 212 15.51 14.04 3.24
C ILE A 212 15.31 13.18 4.49
N TYR A 213 15.51 11.88 4.34
CA TYR A 213 15.54 10.95 5.46
C TYR A 213 16.48 9.77 5.18
N ARG A 214 16.95 9.16 6.26
CA ARG A 214 17.59 7.86 6.27
C ARG A 214 17.10 7.07 7.48
N LYS A 215 16.66 5.84 7.22
CA LYS A 215 16.18 4.87 8.19
C LYS A 215 17.03 3.62 8.10
N ASP A 216 17.44 3.12 9.24
CA ASP A 216 18.12 1.85 9.41
C ASP A 216 17.18 0.88 10.12
N LEU A 217 16.97 -0.29 9.53
CA LEU A 217 16.06 -1.32 10.01
C LEU A 217 16.90 -2.41 10.70
N ALA A 218 16.72 -2.58 11.99
CA ALA A 218 17.32 -3.68 12.72
C ALA A 218 16.73 -5.02 12.24
N GLY A 219 17.57 -5.99 11.96
CA GLY A 219 17.20 -7.37 11.66
C GLY A 219 16.63 -8.07 12.90
N ILE A 220 15.98 -9.20 12.68
CA ILE A 220 15.39 -10.05 13.72
C ILE A 220 15.51 -11.55 13.40
N ILE A 221 16.03 -11.88 12.23
CA ILE A 221 16.14 -13.27 11.76
C ILE A 221 17.60 -13.69 11.82
N ASP A 222 17.89 -14.66 12.68
CA ASP A 222 19.19 -15.31 12.73
C ASP A 222 19.34 -16.31 11.60
N ASN A 223 20.57 -16.57 11.17
CA ASN A 223 20.86 -17.59 10.17
C ASN A 223 21.73 -18.71 10.75
N ALA A 224 21.12 -19.87 11.01
CA ALA A 224 21.80 -21.03 11.57
C ALA A 224 22.84 -21.68 10.64
N ALA A 225 22.77 -21.47 9.33
CA ALA A 225 23.72 -22.04 8.37
C ALA A 225 25.02 -21.23 8.27
N THR A 226 24.95 -19.92 8.47
CA THR A 226 26.07 -18.99 8.38
C THR A 226 26.54 -18.48 9.74
N GLU A 227 25.82 -18.83 10.82
CA GLU A 227 26.07 -18.35 12.19
C GLU A 227 26.07 -16.81 12.27
N ARG A 228 25.18 -16.16 11.50
CA ARG A 228 24.97 -14.70 11.51
C ARG A 228 23.67 -14.39 12.25
N ASP A 229 23.76 -13.44 13.18
CA ASP A 229 22.60 -12.90 13.88
C ASP A 229 22.02 -11.74 13.08
N ASP A 230 20.70 -11.48 13.21
CA ASP A 230 19.99 -10.33 12.66
C ASP A 230 20.19 -10.11 11.13
N GLU A 231 20.21 -11.20 10.35
CA GLU A 231 20.61 -11.16 8.92
C GLU A 231 19.64 -10.37 8.04
N ASP A 232 18.37 -10.17 8.46
CA ASP A 232 17.33 -9.46 7.70
C ASP A 232 17.30 -7.95 7.94
N ASN A 233 18.44 -7.35 8.25
CA ASN A 233 18.56 -5.91 8.39
C ASN A 233 18.39 -5.17 7.05
N GLY A 234 18.23 -3.86 7.10
CA GLY A 234 18.09 -3.08 5.87
C GLY A 234 18.13 -1.58 6.09
N THR A 235 18.16 -0.85 4.98
CA THR A 235 18.14 0.62 4.98
C THR A 235 17.06 1.15 4.06
N GLN A 236 16.52 2.33 4.39
CA GLN A 236 15.63 3.07 3.52
C GLN A 236 16.05 4.54 3.53
N GLU A 237 16.37 5.08 2.36
CA GLU A 237 16.79 6.46 2.18
C GLU A 237 15.84 7.15 1.20
N GLY A 238 15.61 8.44 1.39
CA GLY A 238 14.79 9.19 0.45
C GLY A 238 15.03 10.68 0.52
N ALA A 239 14.77 11.31 -0.60
CA ALA A 239 14.84 12.76 -0.77
C ALA A 239 13.72 13.23 -1.71
N ARG A 240 13.18 14.41 -1.43
CA ARG A 240 12.22 15.08 -2.30
C ARG A 240 12.55 16.56 -2.38
N VAL A 241 12.38 17.13 -3.56
CA VAL A 241 12.37 18.58 -3.77
C VAL A 241 11.12 18.95 -4.55
N ALA A 242 10.47 20.04 -4.19
CA ALA A 242 9.30 20.57 -4.88
C ALA A 242 9.37 22.09 -4.99
N PHE A 243 8.85 22.62 -6.09
CA PHE A 243 8.68 24.05 -6.35
C PHE A 243 7.22 24.33 -6.61
N LEU A 244 6.70 25.37 -5.99
CA LEU A 244 5.35 25.89 -6.25
C LEU A 244 5.50 27.32 -6.77
N TRP A 245 5.02 27.56 -7.98
CA TRP A 245 5.10 28.85 -8.65
C TRP A 245 3.72 29.35 -9.05
N GLN A 246 3.29 30.43 -8.39
CA GLN A 246 2.16 31.24 -8.80
C GLN A 246 2.62 32.20 -9.90
N ALA A 247 2.63 31.68 -11.16
CA ALA A 247 3.19 32.41 -12.30
C ALA A 247 2.36 33.65 -12.65
N THR A 248 1.04 33.55 -12.55
CA THR A 248 0.06 34.64 -12.63
C THR A 248 -1.08 34.38 -11.64
N ASP A 249 -2.02 35.29 -11.50
CA ASP A 249 -3.21 35.09 -10.66
C ASP A 249 -4.06 33.87 -11.13
N ALA A 250 -3.95 33.51 -12.40
CA ALA A 250 -4.68 32.38 -12.99
C ALA A 250 -3.85 31.12 -13.19
N LEU A 251 -2.50 31.18 -13.16
CA LEU A 251 -1.63 30.05 -13.48
C LEU A 251 -0.75 29.67 -12.29
N THR A 252 -0.93 28.46 -11.80
CA THR A 252 -0.09 27.83 -10.78
C THR A 252 0.65 26.64 -11.40
N ILE A 253 1.96 26.54 -11.14
CA ILE A 253 2.81 25.42 -11.60
C ILE A 253 3.46 24.79 -10.38
N GLU A 254 3.38 23.48 -10.30
CA GLU A 254 4.09 22.68 -9.30
C GLU A 254 5.03 21.71 -10.02
N LEU A 255 6.30 21.66 -9.60
CA LEU A 255 7.30 20.70 -10.07
C LEU A 255 7.87 19.96 -8.89
N SER A 256 7.98 18.65 -8.96
CA SER A 256 8.58 17.84 -7.90
C SER A 256 9.46 16.72 -8.45
N ALA A 257 10.48 16.37 -7.68
CA ALA A 257 11.32 15.21 -7.87
C ALA A 257 11.46 14.46 -6.54
N LEU A 258 11.29 13.15 -6.58
CA LEU A 258 11.40 12.25 -5.43
C LEU A 258 12.32 11.09 -5.79
N ALA A 259 13.19 10.74 -4.86
CA ALA A 259 14.04 9.54 -4.92
C ALA A 259 13.88 8.77 -3.62
N GLN A 260 13.76 7.45 -3.71
CA GLN A 260 13.78 6.54 -2.57
C GLN A 260 14.55 5.28 -2.94
N ASP A 261 15.45 4.88 -2.07
CA ASP A 261 16.21 3.63 -2.14
C ASP A 261 15.91 2.82 -0.88
N THR A 262 15.65 1.54 -1.07
CA THR A 262 15.43 0.58 0.02
C THR A 262 16.29 -0.63 -0.27
N ALA A 263 17.18 -0.97 0.64
CA ALA A 263 18.03 -2.16 0.57
C ALA A 263 17.74 -3.06 1.77
N GLY A 264 17.55 -4.35 1.52
CA GLY A 264 17.34 -5.35 2.55
C GLY A 264 18.26 -6.54 2.38
N GLU A 265 18.91 -6.98 3.45
CA GLU A 265 19.75 -8.17 3.49
C GLU A 265 18.93 -9.40 3.90
N GLY A 266 19.50 -10.60 3.73
CA GLY A 266 18.89 -11.88 4.12
C GLY A 266 17.65 -12.23 3.32
N GLY A 267 16.80 -13.09 3.88
CA GLY A 267 15.52 -13.54 3.32
C GLY A 267 14.32 -12.69 3.73
N GLY A 268 14.55 -11.49 4.28
CA GLY A 268 13.53 -10.68 4.95
C GLY A 268 12.99 -11.35 6.22
N ARG A 269 11.96 -10.78 6.82
CA ARG A 269 11.31 -11.31 8.04
C ARG A 269 10.56 -12.62 7.76
N THR A 270 11.27 -13.65 7.31
CA THR A 270 10.64 -14.91 6.92
C THR A 270 11.26 -16.11 7.65
N VAL A 271 10.41 -17.08 7.95
CA VAL A 271 10.83 -18.35 8.56
C VAL A 271 10.25 -19.52 7.78
N ILE A 272 10.91 -20.68 7.88
CA ILE A 272 10.43 -21.92 7.31
C ILE A 272 9.79 -22.77 8.39
N VAL A 273 8.52 -23.13 8.18
CA VAL A 273 7.70 -23.89 9.11
C VAL A 273 7.38 -25.25 8.53
N ASN A 274 7.48 -26.30 9.33
CA ASN A 274 6.98 -27.62 8.94
C ASN A 274 5.46 -27.57 8.78
N ARG A 275 4.95 -28.03 7.64
CA ARG A 275 3.54 -27.94 7.25
C ARG A 275 2.62 -28.68 8.24
N ASP A 276 3.03 -29.89 8.67
CA ASP A 276 2.19 -30.78 9.47
C ASP A 276 2.23 -30.41 10.95
N THR A 277 3.42 -30.14 11.48
CA THR A 277 3.60 -29.80 12.91
C THR A 277 3.37 -28.34 13.22
N ARG A 278 3.37 -27.48 12.21
CA ARG A 278 3.28 -26.00 12.33
C ARG A 278 4.38 -25.38 13.18
N GLN A 279 5.52 -26.06 13.33
CA GLN A 279 6.64 -25.59 14.10
C GLN A 279 7.75 -25.04 13.17
N PRO A 280 8.45 -23.97 13.57
CA PRO A 280 9.64 -23.50 12.86
C PRO A 280 10.65 -24.62 12.69
N ARG A 281 11.22 -24.75 11.48
CA ARG A 281 12.12 -25.86 11.12
C ARG A 281 13.52 -25.69 11.69
N PHE A 282 13.98 -24.46 11.83
CA PHE A 282 15.38 -24.14 12.21
C PHE A 282 15.47 -23.42 13.58
N GLY A 283 14.38 -23.00 14.16
CA GLY A 283 14.29 -22.23 15.40
C GLY A 283 13.31 -21.07 15.28
N ASP A 284 12.99 -20.44 16.41
CA ASP A 284 12.19 -19.22 16.43
C ASP A 284 13.00 -18.09 15.78
N LEU A 285 12.40 -17.35 14.86
CA LEU A 285 13.04 -16.28 14.10
C LEU A 285 14.39 -16.70 13.47
N THR A 286 14.47 -17.95 12.97
CA THR A 286 15.72 -18.50 12.45
C THR A 286 15.55 -19.00 11.02
N SER A 287 16.43 -18.56 10.14
CA SER A 287 16.62 -19.04 8.77
C SER A 287 17.76 -20.06 8.68
N SER A 288 17.97 -20.64 7.49
CA SER A 288 19.12 -21.50 7.21
C SER A 288 19.61 -21.34 5.78
N ALA A 289 19.55 -20.13 5.25
CA ALA A 289 20.05 -19.84 3.92
C ALA A 289 21.57 -19.98 3.87
N VAL A 290 22.06 -20.71 2.88
CA VAL A 290 23.51 -20.91 2.66
C VAL A 290 24.05 -19.88 1.67
N LEU A 291 23.22 -19.48 0.71
CA LEU A 291 23.58 -18.50 -0.31
C LEU A 291 23.14 -17.09 0.11
N PRO A 292 23.89 -16.04 -0.27
CA PRO A 292 23.51 -14.66 0.02
C PRO A 292 22.15 -14.34 -0.54
N GLN A 293 21.35 -13.57 0.22
CA GLN A 293 20.03 -13.10 -0.17
C GLN A 293 19.97 -11.58 0.01
N HIS A 294 19.26 -10.89 -0.87
CA HIS A 294 19.00 -9.45 -0.73
C HIS A 294 17.70 -9.06 -1.47
N SER A 295 17.21 -7.85 -1.18
CA SER A 295 16.10 -7.25 -1.88
C SER A 295 16.29 -5.73 -1.93
N ASP A 296 16.66 -5.22 -3.10
CA ASP A 296 16.86 -3.80 -3.33
C ASP A 296 15.70 -3.24 -4.18
N PHE A 297 15.22 -2.08 -3.79
CA PHE A 297 14.15 -1.37 -4.46
C PHE A 297 14.53 0.10 -4.61
N GLU A 298 14.56 0.61 -5.83
CA GLU A 298 14.84 2.01 -6.13
C GLU A 298 13.68 2.64 -6.87
N LEU A 299 13.27 3.83 -6.43
CA LEU A 299 12.26 4.66 -7.08
C LEU A 299 12.84 6.04 -7.40
N ARG A 300 12.66 6.47 -8.64
CA ARG A 300 12.86 7.86 -9.06
C ARG A 300 11.56 8.35 -9.68
N PHE A 301 11.04 9.44 -9.20
CA PHE A 301 9.75 9.98 -9.62
C PHE A 301 9.84 11.49 -9.84
N TYR A 302 9.40 11.93 -10.99
CA TYR A 302 9.36 13.33 -11.40
C TYR A 302 7.94 13.68 -11.80
N ASN A 303 7.41 14.79 -11.29
CA ASN A 303 6.05 15.22 -11.58
C ASN A 303 5.99 16.72 -11.81
N GLY A 304 5.21 17.12 -12.82
CA GLY A 304 4.88 18.50 -13.12
C GLY A 304 3.38 18.67 -13.26
N THR A 305 2.80 19.61 -12.53
CA THR A 305 1.39 19.96 -12.60
C THR A 305 1.23 21.44 -12.93
N ALA A 306 0.41 21.76 -13.92
CA ALA A 306 0.03 23.12 -14.26
C ALA A 306 -1.47 23.28 -14.16
N ASN A 307 -1.92 24.23 -13.33
CA ASN A 307 -3.33 24.58 -13.11
C ASN A 307 -3.59 25.97 -13.67
N LEU A 308 -4.49 26.07 -14.65
CA LEU A 308 -4.91 27.32 -15.28
C LEU A 308 -6.39 27.57 -15.02
N ASP A 309 -6.69 28.63 -14.26
CA ASP A 309 -8.04 29.15 -14.07
C ASP A 309 -8.45 29.97 -15.29
N LEU A 310 -9.48 29.49 -16.03
CA LEU A 310 -10.04 30.18 -17.19
C LEU A 310 -11.30 31.02 -16.83
N GLY A 311 -11.65 31.10 -15.53
CA GLY A 311 -12.80 31.77 -14.96
C GLY A 311 -14.11 30.97 -15.08
N TRP A 312 -14.43 30.36 -16.21
CA TRP A 312 -15.57 29.47 -16.42
C TRP A 312 -15.25 27.99 -16.25
N SER A 313 -13.96 27.66 -16.28
CA SER A 313 -13.43 26.30 -16.15
C SER A 313 -12.00 26.34 -15.60
N SER A 314 -11.50 25.21 -15.15
CA SER A 314 -10.10 24.99 -14.76
C SER A 314 -9.48 23.96 -15.69
N LEU A 315 -8.32 24.29 -16.27
CA LEU A 315 -7.51 23.36 -17.04
C LEU A 315 -6.35 22.89 -16.19
N GLU A 316 -6.24 21.58 -16.01
CA GLU A 316 -5.13 20.96 -15.31
C GLU A 316 -4.35 20.02 -16.24
N ILE A 317 -3.01 20.16 -16.24
CA ILE A 317 -2.09 19.36 -17.04
C ILE A 317 -1.12 18.71 -16.06
N ILE A 318 -1.03 17.38 -16.09
CA ILE A 318 -0.15 16.59 -15.22
C ILE A 318 0.75 15.74 -16.09
N SER A 319 2.06 15.87 -15.90
CA SER A 319 3.07 15.07 -16.58
C SER A 319 3.94 14.38 -15.55
N SER A 320 4.12 13.07 -15.63
CA SER A 320 5.05 12.36 -14.74
C SER A 320 5.97 11.42 -15.50
N TYR A 321 7.15 11.22 -14.94
CA TYR A 321 8.10 10.20 -15.35
C TYR A 321 8.63 9.48 -14.12
N SER A 322 8.69 8.16 -14.17
CA SER A 322 9.25 7.37 -13.07
C SER A 322 10.12 6.24 -13.58
N THR A 323 11.13 5.89 -12.80
CA THR A 323 11.86 4.63 -12.92
C THR A 323 11.74 3.84 -11.64
N THR A 324 11.54 2.54 -11.78
CA THR A 324 11.53 1.60 -10.65
C THR A 324 12.47 0.46 -10.97
N ASP A 325 13.48 0.27 -10.12
CA ASP A 325 14.43 -0.83 -10.21
C ASP A 325 14.24 -1.76 -9.03
N VAL A 326 14.20 -3.07 -9.29
CA VAL A 326 14.13 -4.09 -8.25
C VAL A 326 15.16 -5.17 -8.56
N ASP A 327 16.00 -5.44 -7.57
CA ASP A 327 17.01 -6.48 -7.61
C ASP A 327 16.83 -7.39 -6.40
N THR A 328 16.60 -8.69 -6.64
CA THR A 328 16.41 -9.65 -5.56
C THR A 328 17.18 -10.93 -5.80
N ALA A 329 17.90 -11.39 -4.81
CA ALA A 329 18.53 -12.71 -4.78
C ALA A 329 17.97 -13.55 -3.63
N ALA A 330 17.66 -14.80 -3.90
CA ALA A 330 17.11 -15.74 -2.94
C ALA A 330 17.81 -17.10 -3.00
N ASP A 331 18.07 -17.68 -1.83
CA ASP A 331 18.50 -19.07 -1.72
C ASP A 331 17.29 -20.00 -1.98
N ALA A 332 17.35 -20.73 -3.08
CA ALA A 332 16.33 -21.70 -3.49
C ALA A 332 16.76 -23.15 -3.21
N SER A 333 17.86 -23.36 -2.46
CA SER A 333 18.46 -24.68 -2.25
C SER A 333 17.50 -25.66 -1.57
N LEU A 334 16.67 -25.19 -0.65
CA LEU A 334 15.65 -26.04 0.01
C LEU A 334 14.52 -26.47 -0.93
N VAL A 335 14.25 -25.68 -1.97
CA VAL A 335 13.17 -25.94 -2.93
C VAL A 335 13.65 -26.85 -4.06
N PHE A 336 14.72 -26.45 -4.75
CA PHE A 336 15.19 -27.13 -5.96
C PHE A 336 16.36 -28.08 -5.72
N GLY A 337 17.20 -27.82 -4.71
CA GLY A 337 18.37 -28.65 -4.41
C GLY A 337 18.05 -30.16 -4.30
N PRO A 338 16.97 -30.58 -3.59
CA PRO A 338 16.59 -31.99 -3.46
C PRO A 338 16.34 -32.73 -4.78
N PHE A 339 15.97 -32.00 -5.84
CA PHE A 339 15.78 -32.61 -7.17
C PHE A 339 17.09 -33.04 -7.84
N PHE A 340 18.21 -32.44 -7.44
CA PHE A 340 19.52 -32.67 -8.04
C PHE A 340 20.46 -33.52 -7.16
N GLY A 341 20.10 -33.71 -5.89
CA GLY A 341 20.84 -34.55 -4.95
C GLY A 341 21.29 -33.83 -3.67
N PRO A 342 21.83 -34.56 -2.70
CA PRO A 342 22.26 -33.99 -1.41
C PRO A 342 23.38 -32.98 -1.59
N GLY A 343 23.25 -31.82 -0.90
CA GLY A 343 24.25 -30.76 -0.87
C GLY A 343 24.35 -29.92 -2.15
N VAL A 344 23.35 -30.07 -3.07
CA VAL A 344 23.25 -29.19 -4.23
C VAL A 344 22.62 -27.87 -3.80
N LEU A 345 23.25 -26.77 -4.19
CA LEU A 345 22.80 -25.39 -3.94
C LEU A 345 22.13 -24.84 -5.20
N THR A 346 21.08 -24.05 -5.00
CA THR A 346 20.40 -23.33 -6.07
C THR A 346 20.06 -21.91 -5.63
N ASP A 347 20.24 -20.96 -6.53
CA ASP A 347 19.81 -19.57 -6.34
C ASP A 347 18.73 -19.17 -7.33
N LEU A 348 18.07 -18.07 -7.02
CA LEU A 348 17.21 -17.32 -7.93
C LEU A 348 17.50 -15.84 -7.79
N HIS A 349 17.78 -15.19 -8.91
CA HIS A 349 18.04 -13.78 -9.01
C HIS A 349 17.01 -13.14 -9.95
N ASN A 350 16.26 -12.15 -9.47
CA ASN A 350 15.25 -11.45 -10.26
C ASN A 350 15.62 -9.98 -10.35
N LEU A 351 15.64 -9.48 -11.58
CA LEU A 351 15.83 -8.08 -11.92
C LEU A 351 14.56 -7.56 -12.56
N ASN A 352 14.10 -6.40 -12.16
CA ASN A 352 12.98 -5.74 -12.83
C ASN A 352 13.26 -4.24 -12.93
N HIS A 353 13.27 -3.74 -14.14
CA HIS A 353 13.42 -2.33 -14.46
C HIS A 353 12.16 -1.86 -15.17
N VAL A 354 11.54 -0.80 -14.69
CA VAL A 354 10.34 -0.20 -15.26
C VAL A 354 10.57 1.29 -15.46
N GLU A 355 10.43 1.76 -16.69
CA GLU A 355 10.35 3.18 -17.03
C GLU A 355 8.91 3.51 -17.41
N LYS A 356 8.34 4.59 -16.87
CA LYS A 356 6.96 4.97 -17.13
C LYS A 356 6.83 6.47 -17.29
N PHE A 357 6.27 6.87 -18.42
CA PHE A 357 5.81 8.24 -18.67
C PHE A 357 4.28 8.28 -18.62
N THR A 358 3.71 9.31 -18.00
CA THR A 358 2.27 9.56 -18.03
C THR A 358 1.96 11.02 -18.30
N GLN A 359 0.89 11.24 -19.04
CA GLN A 359 0.35 12.57 -19.35
C GLN A 359 -1.16 12.57 -19.12
N GLU A 360 -1.66 13.46 -18.27
CA GLU A 360 -3.08 13.68 -18.10
C GLU A 360 -3.42 15.14 -18.37
N ILE A 361 -4.53 15.36 -19.05
CA ILE A 361 -5.09 16.70 -19.31
C ILE A 361 -6.54 16.66 -18.88
N ARG A 362 -6.94 17.56 -17.96
CA ARG A 362 -8.31 17.66 -17.46
C ARG A 362 -8.85 19.07 -17.65
N LEU A 363 -10.08 19.16 -18.11
CA LEU A 363 -10.86 20.40 -18.14
C LEU A 363 -12.09 20.20 -17.26
N SER A 364 -12.26 21.04 -16.24
CA SER A 364 -13.33 20.94 -15.26
C SER A 364 -14.14 22.23 -15.22
N SER A 365 -15.46 22.12 -15.06
CA SER A 365 -16.33 23.29 -14.85
C SER A 365 -15.96 24.01 -13.54
N ALA A 366 -16.11 25.32 -13.50
CA ALA A 366 -16.14 26.07 -12.25
C ALA A 366 -17.33 25.57 -11.40
N SER A 367 -17.08 25.20 -10.13
CA SER A 367 -18.02 24.47 -9.28
C SER A 367 -19.11 25.32 -8.66
N GLN A 368 -20.07 25.87 -9.43
CA GLN A 368 -21.15 26.68 -8.85
C GLN A 368 -22.53 26.53 -9.52
N GLY A 369 -22.71 25.55 -10.44
CA GLY A 369 -23.95 25.37 -11.17
C GLY A 369 -24.73 24.11 -10.79
N ALA A 370 -25.95 24.00 -11.35
CA ALA A 370 -26.69 22.74 -11.29
C ALA A 370 -26.03 21.63 -12.11
N PHE A 371 -25.13 21.97 -13.01
CA PHE A 371 -24.42 21.06 -13.89
C PHE A 371 -22.90 21.24 -13.71
N GLU A 372 -22.24 20.21 -13.20
CA GLU A 372 -20.80 20.14 -13.10
C GLU A 372 -20.27 19.07 -14.04
N TRP A 373 -19.11 19.33 -14.63
CA TRP A 373 -18.51 18.39 -15.55
C TRP A 373 -16.98 18.41 -15.44
N MET A 374 -16.39 17.28 -15.77
CA MET A 374 -14.96 17.08 -15.96
C MET A 374 -14.76 16.24 -17.20
N LEU A 375 -13.89 16.67 -18.10
CA LEU A 375 -13.46 15.94 -19.30
C LEU A 375 -11.96 15.76 -19.21
N GLY A 376 -11.46 14.59 -19.56
CA GLY A 376 -10.03 14.35 -19.52
C GLY A 376 -9.54 13.37 -20.58
N GLY A 377 -8.25 13.50 -20.87
CA GLY A 377 -7.46 12.57 -21.67
C GLY A 377 -6.27 12.09 -20.87
N PHE A 378 -5.94 10.82 -21.01
CA PHE A 378 -4.80 10.21 -20.34
C PHE A 378 -4.00 9.37 -21.34
N TYR A 379 -2.66 9.48 -21.22
CA TYR A 379 -1.72 8.68 -21.98
C TYR A 379 -0.66 8.12 -21.04
N THR A 380 -0.28 6.85 -21.23
CA THR A 380 0.90 6.26 -20.60
C THR A 380 1.71 5.47 -21.60
N ASP A 381 3.02 5.55 -21.46
CA ASP A 381 4.01 4.72 -22.17
C ASP A 381 4.94 4.13 -21.12
N GLU A 382 5.02 2.80 -21.10
CA GLU A 382 5.78 2.04 -20.10
C GLU A 382 6.65 1.01 -20.80
N ASP A 383 7.95 1.07 -20.51
CA ASP A 383 8.92 0.07 -20.91
C ASP A 383 9.39 -0.72 -19.68
N THR A 384 9.35 -2.04 -19.78
CA THR A 384 9.73 -2.96 -18.72
C THR A 384 10.82 -3.90 -19.21
N ARG A 385 11.80 -4.16 -18.37
CA ARG A 385 12.76 -5.25 -18.54
C ARG A 385 12.80 -6.12 -17.32
N ALA A 386 12.07 -7.24 -17.36
CA ALA A 386 12.11 -8.27 -16.32
C ALA A 386 13.13 -9.34 -16.69
N ALA A 387 13.96 -9.77 -15.73
CA ALA A 387 14.88 -10.86 -15.92
C ALA A 387 14.87 -11.79 -14.71
N GLN A 388 15.01 -13.09 -14.94
CA GLN A 388 15.15 -14.10 -13.91
C GLN A 388 16.29 -15.05 -14.29
N PHE A 389 17.24 -15.19 -13.37
CA PHE A 389 18.36 -16.09 -13.48
C PHE A 389 18.33 -17.07 -12.33
N GLY A 390 18.81 -18.30 -12.56
CA GLY A 390 18.98 -19.28 -11.50
C GLY A 390 20.10 -20.22 -11.82
N SER A 391 20.85 -20.62 -10.82
CA SER A 391 21.98 -21.51 -10.96
C SER A 391 21.76 -22.81 -10.18
N VAL A 392 22.39 -23.88 -10.65
CA VAL A 392 22.54 -25.14 -9.93
C VAL A 392 24.02 -25.35 -9.67
N MET A 393 24.41 -25.49 -8.41
CA MET A 393 25.78 -25.54 -7.98
C MET A 393 26.04 -26.72 -7.03
N THR A 394 27.26 -27.21 -7.05
CA THR A 394 27.73 -28.13 -6.00
C THR A 394 27.86 -27.38 -4.65
N ALA A 395 28.03 -28.10 -3.55
CA ALA A 395 28.27 -27.51 -2.22
C ALA A 395 29.48 -26.56 -2.17
N ASN A 396 30.40 -26.64 -3.14
CA ASN A 396 31.56 -25.76 -3.24
C ASN A 396 31.34 -24.57 -4.19
N GLY A 397 30.08 -24.30 -4.61
CA GLY A 397 29.73 -23.19 -5.49
C GLY A 397 30.10 -23.38 -6.98
N MET A 398 30.52 -24.57 -7.38
CA MET A 398 30.84 -24.85 -8.80
C MET A 398 29.56 -25.18 -9.57
N PRO A 399 29.35 -24.59 -10.77
CA PRO A 399 28.21 -24.93 -11.62
C PRO A 399 28.06 -26.42 -11.85
N LEU A 400 26.89 -26.99 -11.64
CA LEU A 400 26.60 -28.40 -11.80
C LEU A 400 26.14 -28.70 -13.24
N ALA A 401 27.09 -29.12 -14.10
CA ALA A 401 26.74 -29.61 -15.43
C ALA A 401 26.07 -31.01 -15.38
N PRO A 402 25.11 -31.33 -16.23
CA PRO A 402 24.55 -30.55 -17.34
C PRO A 402 23.30 -29.75 -16.98
N VAL A 403 22.94 -29.58 -15.69
CA VAL A 403 21.68 -28.99 -15.23
C VAL A 403 21.75 -27.49 -14.98
N ASN A 404 22.92 -26.89 -15.09
CA ASN A 404 23.10 -25.44 -14.98
C ASN A 404 23.08 -24.78 -16.38
N PRO A 405 22.39 -23.64 -16.60
CA PRO A 405 21.66 -22.85 -15.61
C PRO A 405 20.32 -23.51 -15.21
N LEU A 406 19.84 -23.23 -13.98
CA LEU A 406 18.52 -23.66 -13.52
C LEU A 406 17.40 -23.01 -14.35
N ILE A 407 17.47 -21.70 -14.47
CA ILE A 407 16.59 -20.86 -15.29
C ILE A 407 17.38 -19.68 -15.86
N TYR A 408 17.02 -19.29 -17.07
CA TYR A 408 17.39 -18.06 -17.74
C TYR A 408 16.15 -17.52 -18.39
N ALA A 409 15.71 -16.33 -18.03
CA ALA A 409 14.59 -15.66 -18.68
C ALA A 409 14.84 -14.15 -18.70
N VAL A 410 14.77 -13.54 -19.89
CA VAL A 410 14.83 -12.07 -20.05
C VAL A 410 13.61 -11.67 -20.87
N ARG A 411 12.85 -10.71 -20.34
CA ARG A 411 11.57 -10.31 -20.91
C ARG A 411 11.47 -8.79 -21.01
N PRO A 412 11.96 -8.16 -22.07
CA PRO A 412 11.61 -6.79 -22.42
C PRO A 412 10.14 -6.74 -22.84
N ALA A 413 9.41 -5.74 -22.35
CA ALA A 413 8.00 -5.54 -22.64
C ALA A 413 7.68 -4.04 -22.70
N SER A 414 6.65 -3.69 -23.48
CA SER A 414 6.07 -2.34 -23.49
C SER A 414 4.56 -2.40 -23.25
N TYR A 415 4.04 -1.36 -22.61
CA TYR A 415 2.61 -1.12 -22.39
C TYR A 415 2.28 0.32 -22.72
N ARG A 416 1.27 0.53 -23.57
CA ARG A 416 0.73 1.85 -23.91
C ARG A 416 -0.76 1.88 -23.66
N ASP A 417 -1.26 2.95 -23.07
CA ASP A 417 -2.70 3.21 -22.88
C ASP A 417 -3.02 4.64 -23.34
N LEU A 418 -4.02 4.77 -24.16
CA LEU A 418 -4.65 6.03 -24.50
C LEU A 418 -6.11 6.01 -24.07
N SER A 419 -6.49 6.95 -23.23
CA SER A 419 -7.85 6.96 -22.68
C SER A 419 -8.47 8.34 -22.75
N ALA A 420 -9.80 8.36 -22.88
CA ALA A 420 -10.63 9.54 -22.70
C ALA A 420 -11.70 9.27 -21.64
N PHE A 421 -11.95 10.24 -20.77
CA PHE A 421 -12.94 10.11 -19.70
C PHE A 421 -13.76 11.36 -19.49
N ALA A 422 -14.97 11.16 -18.96
CA ALA A 422 -15.88 12.22 -18.58
C ALA A 422 -16.57 11.89 -17.26
N ASN A 423 -16.70 12.89 -16.39
CA ASN A 423 -17.57 12.86 -15.21
C ASN A 423 -18.57 14.02 -15.29
N LEU A 424 -19.84 13.72 -15.08
CA LEU A 424 -20.93 14.68 -15.16
C LEU A 424 -21.77 14.56 -13.89
N THR A 425 -21.96 15.66 -13.17
CA THR A 425 -22.86 15.74 -12.01
C THR A 425 -23.99 16.69 -12.31
N TYR A 426 -25.23 16.24 -12.11
CA TYR A 426 -26.42 17.10 -12.21
C TYR A 426 -27.11 17.17 -10.85
N ARG A 427 -27.26 18.41 -10.33
CA ARG A 427 -27.98 18.71 -9.10
C ARG A 427 -29.44 19.01 -9.43
N PHE A 428 -30.32 18.05 -9.14
CA PHE A 428 -31.78 18.19 -9.29
C PHE A 428 -32.36 19.13 -8.23
N THR A 429 -31.81 19.07 -7.05
CA THR A 429 -32.14 19.94 -5.90
C THR A 429 -30.88 20.17 -5.05
N ASP A 430 -30.93 21.07 -4.07
CA ASP A 430 -29.84 21.25 -3.10
C ASP A 430 -29.52 19.99 -2.28
N ARG A 431 -30.42 19.00 -2.28
CA ARG A 431 -30.30 17.76 -1.50
C ARG A 431 -30.11 16.51 -2.35
N PHE A 432 -30.33 16.59 -3.64
CA PHE A 432 -30.25 15.40 -4.51
C PHE A 432 -29.52 15.72 -5.79
N ASP A 433 -28.48 14.95 -6.03
CA ASP A 433 -27.70 14.98 -7.26
C ASP A 433 -27.35 13.56 -7.74
N VAL A 434 -26.93 13.46 -8.99
CA VAL A 434 -26.48 12.23 -9.61
C VAL A 434 -25.20 12.53 -10.38
N THR A 435 -24.16 11.75 -10.10
CA THR A 435 -22.90 11.76 -10.86
C THR A 435 -22.85 10.55 -11.77
N GLY A 436 -22.53 10.75 -13.05
CA GLY A 436 -22.24 9.71 -14.03
C GLY A 436 -20.82 9.86 -14.55
N GLY A 437 -20.09 8.77 -14.69
CA GLY A 437 -18.74 8.74 -15.23
C GLY A 437 -18.57 7.66 -16.30
N LEU A 438 -17.78 7.96 -17.33
CA LEU A 438 -17.37 7.03 -18.37
C LEU A 438 -15.89 7.21 -18.67
N ARG A 439 -15.20 6.10 -18.96
CA ARG A 439 -13.83 6.10 -19.52
C ARG A 439 -13.75 5.03 -20.59
N TYR A 440 -13.20 5.40 -21.72
CA TYR A 440 -12.80 4.49 -22.78
C TYR A 440 -11.26 4.45 -22.80
N SER A 441 -10.70 3.26 -22.71
CA SER A 441 -9.26 2.98 -22.71
C SER A 441 -8.95 2.04 -23.85
N SER A 442 -7.90 2.37 -24.62
CA SER A 442 -7.32 1.50 -25.64
C SER A 442 -5.88 1.25 -25.27
N ASN A 443 -5.52 -0.01 -25.01
CA ASN A 443 -4.16 -0.36 -24.64
C ASN A 443 -3.54 -1.38 -25.59
N GLU A 444 -2.22 -1.30 -25.73
CA GLU A 444 -1.39 -2.21 -26.51
C GLU A 444 -0.24 -2.70 -25.65
N GLN A 445 0.03 -4.01 -25.74
CA GLN A 445 1.16 -4.63 -25.06
C GLN A 445 1.99 -5.45 -26.03
N HIS A 446 3.30 -5.40 -25.84
CA HIS A 446 4.24 -6.19 -26.58
C HIS A 446 5.31 -6.71 -25.64
N PHE A 447 5.68 -7.99 -25.76
CA PHE A 447 6.87 -8.53 -25.09
C PHE A 447 7.65 -9.45 -26.00
N THR A 448 8.94 -9.57 -25.71
CA THR A 448 9.80 -10.66 -26.16
C THR A 448 10.27 -11.42 -24.94
N THR A 449 10.31 -12.74 -25.00
CA THR A 449 10.89 -13.57 -23.93
C THR A 449 12.01 -14.40 -24.49
N ASP A 450 13.22 -14.20 -24.01
CA ASP A 450 14.34 -15.08 -24.21
C ASP A 450 14.42 -16.02 -23.00
N ALA A 451 14.17 -17.31 -23.19
CA ALA A 451 14.10 -18.28 -22.09
C ALA A 451 14.92 -19.54 -22.36
N GLY A 452 15.51 -20.09 -21.31
CA GLY A 452 16.27 -21.31 -21.29
C GLY A 452 16.52 -21.81 -19.86
N GLY A 453 17.43 -22.74 -19.70
CA GLY A 453 17.74 -23.34 -18.41
C GLY A 453 17.05 -24.70 -18.19
N PHE A 454 17.41 -25.39 -17.13
CA PHE A 454 16.91 -26.73 -16.84
C PHE A 454 15.37 -26.74 -16.68
N LEU A 455 14.81 -25.81 -15.91
CA LEU A 455 13.36 -25.77 -15.67
C LEU A 455 12.55 -25.50 -16.95
N VAL A 456 13.12 -24.78 -17.92
CA VAL A 456 12.45 -24.43 -19.18
C VAL A 456 12.63 -25.55 -20.21
N ASN A 457 13.83 -26.08 -20.34
CA ASN A 457 14.27 -26.93 -21.48
C ASN A 457 14.15 -28.42 -21.21
N ALA A 458 14.39 -28.88 -19.97
CA ALA A 458 14.42 -30.32 -19.65
C ALA A 458 13.11 -31.06 -19.97
N PRO A 459 11.91 -30.48 -19.78
CA PRO A 459 10.66 -31.14 -20.18
C PRO A 459 10.55 -31.48 -21.65
N PHE A 460 11.27 -30.77 -22.51
CA PHE A 460 11.30 -30.95 -23.96
C PHE A 460 12.55 -31.71 -24.44
N GLY A 461 13.40 -32.20 -23.52
CA GLY A 461 14.67 -32.85 -23.87
C GLY A 461 15.69 -31.90 -24.50
N ILE A 462 15.52 -30.59 -24.33
CA ILE A 462 16.43 -29.54 -24.83
C ILE A 462 17.54 -29.29 -23.81
N PRO A 463 18.81 -29.16 -24.23
CA PRO A 463 19.88 -28.81 -23.29
C PRO A 463 19.65 -27.47 -22.59
N PRO A 464 19.97 -27.33 -21.29
CA PRO A 464 19.73 -26.09 -20.54
C PRO A 464 20.36 -24.81 -21.11
N GLY A 465 21.49 -24.94 -21.83
CA GLY A 465 22.16 -23.82 -22.47
C GLY A 465 21.52 -23.27 -23.75
N VAL A 466 20.46 -23.92 -24.25
CA VAL A 466 19.72 -23.44 -25.43
C VAL A 466 18.74 -22.37 -24.99
N ILE A 467 18.73 -21.23 -25.67
CA ILE A 467 17.80 -20.13 -25.43
C ILE A 467 16.80 -20.08 -26.59
N THR A 468 15.52 -20.04 -26.27
CA THR A 468 14.43 -19.82 -27.22
C THR A 468 13.86 -18.41 -27.07
N THR A 469 13.47 -17.80 -28.17
CA THR A 469 12.88 -16.48 -28.20
C THR A 469 11.42 -16.56 -28.62
N ASP A 470 10.53 -16.03 -27.80
CA ASP A 470 9.10 -15.91 -28.04
C ASP A 470 8.68 -14.45 -28.09
N VAL A 471 7.67 -14.13 -28.92
CA VAL A 471 7.13 -12.77 -29.07
C VAL A 471 5.62 -12.85 -28.85
N GLY A 472 5.13 -12.04 -27.92
CA GLY A 472 3.71 -11.89 -27.63
C GLY A 472 3.22 -10.46 -27.89
N ARG A 473 1.96 -10.35 -28.33
CA ARG A 473 1.26 -9.06 -28.52
C ARG A 473 -0.18 -9.18 -28.11
N SER A 474 -0.72 -8.15 -27.47
CA SER A 474 -2.14 -8.01 -27.21
C SER A 474 -2.57 -6.56 -27.41
N SER A 475 -3.81 -6.34 -27.75
CA SER A 475 -4.45 -5.03 -27.78
C SER A 475 -5.88 -5.17 -27.31
N GLU A 476 -6.35 -4.19 -26.53
CA GLU A 476 -7.64 -4.26 -25.87
C GLU A 476 -8.30 -2.89 -25.81
N ASP A 477 -9.62 -2.91 -25.98
CA ASP A 477 -10.50 -1.75 -25.77
C ASP A 477 -11.41 -2.03 -24.58
N VAL A 478 -11.41 -1.13 -23.60
CA VAL A 478 -12.19 -1.31 -22.36
C VAL A 478 -13.00 -0.04 -22.07
N LEU A 479 -14.30 -0.24 -21.81
CA LEU A 479 -15.19 0.80 -21.31
C LEU A 479 -15.45 0.58 -19.82
N THR A 480 -15.12 1.57 -18.99
CA THR A 480 -15.52 1.60 -17.58
C THR A 480 -16.54 2.70 -17.34
N TYR A 481 -17.42 2.45 -16.38
CA TYR A 481 -18.53 3.36 -16.07
C TYR A 481 -18.79 3.46 -14.57
N MET A 482 -19.44 4.56 -14.19
CA MET A 482 -19.88 4.79 -12.82
C MET A 482 -21.17 5.61 -12.83
N VAL A 483 -22.10 5.27 -11.94
CA VAL A 483 -23.28 6.08 -11.63
C VAL A 483 -23.42 6.14 -10.11
N SER A 484 -23.58 7.35 -9.58
CA SER A 484 -23.68 7.57 -8.13
C SER A 484 -24.73 8.64 -7.82
N PRO A 485 -25.99 8.27 -7.51
CA PRO A 485 -26.95 9.15 -6.88
C PRO A 485 -26.55 9.44 -5.42
N ARG A 486 -26.72 10.70 -5.01
CA ARG A 486 -26.42 11.21 -3.68
C ARG A 486 -27.61 12.00 -3.15
N PHE A 487 -27.99 11.71 -1.89
CA PHE A 487 -29.08 12.39 -1.19
C PHE A 487 -28.63 12.89 0.16
N ARG A 488 -28.86 14.18 0.45
CA ARG A 488 -28.56 14.83 1.73
C ARG A 488 -29.88 15.15 2.47
N PRO A 489 -30.32 14.26 3.38
CA PRO A 489 -31.49 14.54 4.24
C PRO A 489 -31.27 15.79 5.08
N THR A 490 -30.06 15.97 5.60
CA THR A 490 -29.61 17.14 6.35
C THR A 490 -28.27 17.64 5.81
N GLN A 491 -27.74 18.74 6.35
CA GLN A 491 -26.40 19.23 6.00
C GLN A 491 -25.28 18.29 6.49
N ASP A 492 -25.55 17.58 7.59
CA ASP A 492 -24.58 16.71 8.27
C ASP A 492 -24.77 15.23 7.92
N THR A 493 -25.67 14.89 6.98
CA THR A 493 -25.94 13.49 6.63
C THR A 493 -26.05 13.33 5.11
N MET A 494 -25.30 12.38 4.58
CA MET A 494 -25.32 11.98 3.19
C MET A 494 -25.63 10.48 3.06
N LEU A 495 -26.56 10.13 2.19
CA LEU A 495 -26.82 8.79 1.71
C LEU A 495 -26.41 8.71 0.25
N TYR A 496 -25.82 7.62 -0.17
CA TYR A 496 -25.47 7.41 -1.58
C TYR A 496 -25.67 5.96 -2.00
N ALA A 497 -25.90 5.77 -3.29
CA ALA A 497 -25.70 4.49 -3.95
C ALA A 497 -24.64 4.68 -5.04
N ARG A 498 -23.90 3.63 -5.35
CA ARG A 498 -22.88 3.66 -6.39
C ARG A 498 -22.85 2.34 -7.14
N VAL A 499 -22.87 2.42 -8.47
CA VAL A 499 -22.52 1.31 -9.35
C VAL A 499 -21.29 1.73 -10.12
N ALA A 500 -20.21 0.96 -10.03
CA ALA A 500 -18.96 1.31 -10.67
C ALA A 500 -18.25 0.05 -11.18
N SER A 501 -17.64 0.16 -12.35
CA SER A 501 -16.83 -0.90 -12.94
C SER A 501 -15.34 -0.64 -12.80
N GLY A 502 -14.55 -1.71 -12.78
CA GLY A 502 -13.11 -1.70 -12.83
C GLY A 502 -12.58 -2.86 -13.66
N TYR A 503 -11.35 -2.76 -14.09
CA TYR A 503 -10.68 -3.80 -14.85
C TYR A 503 -9.18 -3.84 -14.57
N ARG A 504 -8.59 -4.98 -14.88
CA ARG A 504 -7.15 -5.18 -14.95
C ARG A 504 -6.81 -5.60 -16.38
N PRO A 505 -5.80 -4.99 -17.03
CA PRO A 505 -5.44 -5.33 -18.40
C PRO A 505 -5.11 -6.81 -18.54
N GLY A 506 -5.49 -7.40 -19.66
CA GLY A 506 -4.99 -8.68 -20.08
C GLY A 506 -3.52 -8.62 -20.49
N GLY A 507 -3.08 -9.53 -21.30
CA GLY A 507 -1.71 -9.51 -21.78
C GLY A 507 -1.37 -10.70 -22.65
N PRO A 508 -0.19 -10.68 -23.30
CA PRO A 508 0.26 -11.80 -24.08
C PRO A 508 0.85 -12.91 -23.21
N ASN A 509 0.79 -14.13 -23.71
CA ASN A 509 1.43 -15.31 -23.13
C ASN A 509 2.65 -15.75 -23.97
N PRO A 510 3.58 -16.53 -23.39
CA PRO A 510 4.63 -17.15 -24.16
C PRO A 510 4.05 -18.16 -25.15
N ALA A 511 4.64 -18.28 -26.34
CA ALA A 511 4.20 -19.17 -27.39
C ALA A 511 4.57 -20.64 -27.08
N LEU A 512 3.78 -21.28 -26.24
CA LEU A 512 3.93 -22.66 -25.81
C LEU A 512 2.77 -23.51 -26.34
N GLU A 513 3.03 -24.79 -26.65
CA GLU A 513 2.00 -25.70 -27.07
C GLU A 513 0.91 -25.84 -25.97
N GLY A 514 -0.35 -25.66 -26.36
CA GLY A 514 -1.49 -25.73 -25.45
C GLY A 514 -1.73 -24.48 -24.58
N VAL A 515 -0.93 -23.43 -24.76
CA VAL A 515 -1.12 -22.14 -24.08
C VAL A 515 -1.80 -21.15 -25.01
N PRO A 516 -2.87 -20.45 -24.57
CA PRO A 516 -3.46 -19.36 -25.36
C PRO A 516 -2.43 -18.27 -25.67
N PRO A 517 -2.45 -17.64 -26.86
CA PRO A 517 -1.47 -16.59 -27.21
C PRO A 517 -1.57 -15.32 -26.36
N SER A 518 -2.73 -15.10 -25.76
CA SER A 518 -3.01 -13.97 -24.85
C SER A 518 -4.08 -14.40 -23.85
N PHE A 519 -4.24 -13.61 -22.82
CA PHE A 519 -5.35 -13.67 -21.87
C PHE A 519 -6.06 -12.31 -21.85
N ASP A 520 -7.35 -12.32 -21.61
CA ASP A 520 -8.23 -11.15 -21.66
C ASP A 520 -8.19 -10.34 -20.36
N PRO A 521 -8.68 -9.08 -20.36
CA PRO A 521 -8.93 -8.32 -19.13
C PRO A 521 -9.91 -9.08 -18.23
N ASP A 522 -9.64 -9.08 -16.92
CA ASP A 522 -10.68 -9.38 -15.96
C ASP A 522 -11.43 -8.10 -15.56
N ARG A 523 -12.71 -8.25 -15.25
CA ARG A 523 -13.62 -7.14 -15.02
C ARG A 523 -14.43 -7.35 -13.76
N LEU A 524 -14.80 -6.25 -13.13
CA LEU A 524 -15.74 -6.31 -12.03
C LEU A 524 -16.73 -5.15 -12.05
N VAL A 525 -17.89 -5.40 -11.46
CA VAL A 525 -18.90 -4.39 -11.17
C VAL A 525 -19.21 -4.40 -9.68
N ASN A 526 -19.08 -3.23 -9.06
CA ASN A 526 -19.40 -3.02 -7.65
C ASN A 526 -20.73 -2.30 -7.51
N TYR A 527 -21.62 -2.86 -6.69
CA TYR A 527 -22.87 -2.24 -6.22
C TYR A 527 -22.66 -1.86 -4.76
N GLU A 528 -22.82 -0.59 -4.43
CA GLU A 528 -22.54 -0.04 -3.11
C GLU A 528 -23.68 0.85 -2.62
N LEU A 529 -24.04 0.70 -1.35
CA LEU A 529 -24.90 1.64 -0.63
C LEU A 529 -24.11 2.15 0.58
N GLY A 530 -24.11 3.47 0.77
CA GLY A 530 -23.38 4.07 1.86
C GLY A 530 -24.10 5.21 2.54
N ALA A 531 -23.65 5.49 3.76
CA ALA A 531 -24.13 6.57 4.59
C ALA A 531 -22.96 7.24 5.31
N LYS A 532 -22.89 8.55 5.25
CA LYS A 532 -21.94 9.37 5.99
C LYS A 532 -22.72 10.37 6.84
N ALA A 533 -22.34 10.50 8.11
CA ALA A 533 -23.04 11.40 8.99
C ALA A 533 -22.12 11.95 10.09
N ASP A 534 -22.26 13.23 10.37
CA ASP A 534 -21.70 13.91 11.53
C ASP A 534 -22.78 14.16 12.57
N PHE A 535 -22.46 13.93 13.84
CA PHE A 535 -23.38 14.05 14.97
C PHE A 535 -22.79 14.95 16.05
N PHE A 536 -23.67 15.50 16.90
CA PHE A 536 -23.29 16.26 18.09
C PHE A 536 -22.36 17.44 17.78
N GLN A 537 -22.72 18.25 16.77
CA GLN A 537 -21.89 19.39 16.32
C GLN A 537 -20.48 18.94 15.90
N ARG A 538 -20.39 17.85 15.13
CA ARG A 538 -19.15 17.26 14.63
C ARG A 538 -18.24 16.70 15.72
N ARG A 539 -18.81 16.22 16.83
CA ARG A 539 -18.07 15.45 17.84
C ARG A 539 -18.06 13.95 17.56
N ALA A 540 -18.88 13.50 16.65
CA ALA A 540 -18.87 12.11 16.17
C ALA A 540 -19.09 12.10 14.65
N SER A 541 -18.33 11.26 13.96
CA SER A 541 -18.44 11.01 12.52
C SER A 541 -18.54 9.52 12.26
N VAL A 542 -19.40 9.14 11.31
CA VAL A 542 -19.61 7.74 10.90
C VAL A 542 -19.64 7.66 9.38
N ASP A 543 -18.92 6.70 8.82
CA ASP A 543 -18.97 6.28 7.41
C ASP A 543 -19.28 4.78 7.38
N LEU A 544 -20.40 4.40 6.77
CA LEU A 544 -20.87 3.04 6.60
C LEU A 544 -21.06 2.74 5.12
N ALA A 545 -20.51 1.63 4.64
CA ALA A 545 -20.72 1.13 3.30
C ALA A 545 -21.08 -0.36 3.31
N VAL A 546 -22.04 -0.75 2.47
CA VAL A 546 -22.37 -2.14 2.16
C VAL A 546 -22.12 -2.34 0.69
N PHE A 547 -21.37 -3.38 0.33
CA PHE A 547 -20.98 -3.61 -1.05
C PHE A 547 -21.23 -5.05 -1.51
N TYR A 548 -21.42 -5.18 -2.82
CA TYR A 548 -21.49 -6.43 -3.56
C TYR A 548 -20.70 -6.25 -4.86
N ILE A 549 -19.67 -7.05 -5.04
CA ILE A 549 -18.80 -7.04 -6.22
C ILE A 549 -18.98 -8.34 -6.97
N ASP A 550 -19.32 -8.23 -8.24
CA ASP A 550 -19.32 -9.33 -9.21
C ASP A 550 -18.05 -9.25 -10.03
N TRP A 551 -17.21 -10.30 -9.98
CA TRP A 551 -15.89 -10.34 -10.61
C TRP A 551 -15.81 -11.49 -11.58
N GLU A 552 -15.65 -11.16 -12.85
CA GLU A 552 -15.72 -12.05 -13.99
C GLU A 552 -14.36 -12.22 -14.68
N ASP A 553 -14.18 -13.37 -15.33
CA ASP A 553 -13.02 -13.70 -16.17
C ASP A 553 -11.67 -13.56 -15.44
N ILE A 554 -11.60 -13.98 -14.19
CA ILE A 554 -10.44 -13.80 -13.31
C ILE A 554 -9.16 -14.29 -14.00
N GLN A 555 -8.14 -13.43 -14.02
CA GLN A 555 -6.81 -13.80 -14.52
C GLN A 555 -6.12 -14.72 -13.53
N LEU A 556 -5.83 -15.93 -13.97
CA LEU A 556 -5.25 -17.00 -13.18
C LEU A 556 -3.83 -17.28 -13.65
N GLN A 557 -2.90 -17.40 -12.71
CA GLN A 557 -1.58 -17.94 -13.00
C GLN A 557 -1.65 -19.46 -12.98
N LEU A 558 -1.34 -20.08 -14.09
CA LEU A 558 -1.39 -21.52 -14.30
C LEU A 558 0.00 -22.04 -14.69
N ASN A 559 0.19 -23.35 -14.52
CA ASN A 559 1.39 -24.03 -14.95
C ASN A 559 1.03 -25.05 -16.06
N THR A 560 1.84 -25.11 -17.09
CA THR A 560 1.81 -26.22 -18.07
C THR A 560 2.16 -27.54 -17.38
N ALA A 561 1.94 -28.67 -18.05
CA ALA A 561 2.38 -29.97 -17.56
C ALA A 561 3.90 -30.04 -17.29
N THR A 562 4.66 -29.10 -17.85
CA THR A 562 6.10 -28.93 -17.70
C THR A 562 6.50 -27.83 -16.70
N ASN A 563 5.56 -27.40 -15.85
CA ASN A 563 5.75 -26.33 -14.83
C ASN A 563 6.13 -24.95 -15.37
N LEU A 564 5.88 -24.66 -16.65
CA LEU A 564 6.05 -23.31 -17.17
C LEU A 564 4.82 -22.46 -16.86
N VAL A 565 5.05 -21.26 -16.35
CA VAL A 565 4.00 -20.33 -15.95
C VAL A 565 3.38 -19.65 -17.18
N PHE A 566 2.06 -19.67 -17.25
CA PHE A 566 1.26 -18.88 -18.20
C PHE A 566 0.02 -18.31 -17.50
N ARG A 567 -0.73 -17.47 -18.20
CA ARG A 567 -1.98 -16.92 -17.69
C ARG A 567 -3.16 -17.30 -18.57
N ALA A 568 -4.29 -17.50 -17.94
CA ALA A 568 -5.56 -17.70 -18.62
C ALA A 568 -6.68 -17.07 -17.80
N ASN A 569 -7.76 -16.70 -18.47
CA ASN A 569 -8.98 -16.30 -17.81
C ASN A 569 -9.76 -17.53 -17.39
N GLY A 570 -10.37 -17.48 -16.23
CA GLY A 570 -11.25 -18.54 -15.76
C GLY A 570 -11.68 -18.35 -14.33
N GLY A 571 -12.91 -18.77 -14.11
CA GLY A 571 -13.56 -18.60 -12.82
C GLY A 571 -14.14 -17.20 -12.62
N ASN A 572 -15.24 -17.18 -11.87
CA ASN A 572 -15.92 -15.99 -11.43
C ASN A 572 -15.89 -15.97 -9.89
N ALA A 573 -15.89 -14.79 -9.29
CA ALA A 573 -15.97 -14.65 -7.86
C ALA A 573 -16.94 -13.54 -7.45
N VAL A 574 -17.53 -13.71 -6.29
CA VAL A 574 -18.34 -12.66 -5.64
C VAL A 574 -17.66 -12.24 -4.36
N SER A 575 -17.46 -10.94 -4.19
CA SER A 575 -17.05 -10.36 -2.92
C SER A 575 -18.15 -9.43 -2.39
N LYS A 576 -18.58 -9.67 -1.15
CA LYS A 576 -19.62 -8.86 -0.50
C LYS A 576 -19.26 -8.58 0.94
N GLY A 577 -19.70 -7.42 1.44
CA GLY A 577 -19.32 -7.07 2.79
C GLY A 577 -19.91 -5.78 3.32
N VAL A 578 -19.46 -5.46 4.52
CA VAL A 578 -19.82 -4.24 5.25
C VAL A 578 -18.56 -3.59 5.78
N GLU A 579 -18.44 -2.30 5.63
CA GLU A 579 -17.34 -1.49 6.12
C GLU A 579 -17.89 -0.36 6.99
N LEU A 580 -17.30 -0.17 8.16
CA LEU A 580 -17.65 0.87 9.11
C LEU A 580 -16.39 1.61 9.53
N SER A 581 -16.42 2.93 9.45
CA SER A 581 -15.43 3.81 10.07
C SER A 581 -16.15 4.80 10.99
N SER A 582 -15.61 5.07 12.16
CA SER A 582 -16.17 6.02 13.11
C SER A 582 -15.07 6.73 13.88
N THR A 583 -15.28 8.01 14.16
CA THR A 583 -14.44 8.79 15.08
C THR A 583 -15.35 9.55 16.02
N VAL A 584 -15.04 9.53 17.32
CA VAL A 584 -15.84 10.20 18.35
C VAL A 584 -14.92 10.96 19.31
N ILE A 585 -15.33 12.17 19.70
CA ILE A 585 -14.76 12.98 20.79
C ILE A 585 -15.80 13.03 21.92
N PRO A 586 -15.82 12.05 22.86
CA PRO A 586 -16.82 11.98 23.91
C PRO A 586 -16.77 13.21 24.85
N PHE A 587 -15.57 13.66 25.15
CA PHE A 587 -15.27 14.88 25.89
C PHE A 587 -13.93 15.45 25.44
N GLU A 588 -13.68 16.69 25.78
CA GLU A 588 -12.47 17.42 25.41
C GLU A 588 -11.20 16.63 25.74
N GLY A 589 -10.32 16.49 24.76
CA GLY A 589 -9.06 15.75 24.85
C GLY A 589 -9.16 14.25 24.56
N LEU A 590 -10.32 13.60 24.69
CA LEU A 590 -10.45 12.17 24.36
C LEU A 590 -10.98 11.99 22.93
N ARG A 591 -10.18 11.33 22.08
CA ARG A 591 -10.54 10.92 20.74
C ARG A 591 -10.52 9.39 20.64
N ILE A 592 -11.57 8.82 20.11
CA ILE A 592 -11.69 7.37 19.87
C ILE A 592 -12.00 7.19 18.37
N GLY A 593 -11.19 6.43 17.65
CA GLY A 593 -11.40 6.04 16.26
C GLY A 593 -11.57 4.54 16.15
N GLY A 594 -12.47 4.07 15.30
CA GLY A 594 -12.68 2.64 15.07
C GLY A 594 -13.00 2.33 13.62
N ASN A 595 -12.46 1.22 13.14
CA ASN A 595 -12.74 0.68 11.82
C ASN A 595 -13.09 -0.81 11.95
N LEU A 596 -14.06 -1.26 11.16
CA LEU A 596 -14.46 -2.66 11.09
C LEU A 596 -14.83 -2.99 9.64
N ALA A 597 -14.35 -4.13 9.14
CA ALA A 597 -14.78 -4.66 7.86
C ALA A 597 -15.11 -6.15 7.99
N TYR A 598 -16.22 -6.53 7.36
CA TYR A 598 -16.56 -7.90 7.06
C TYR A 598 -16.51 -8.08 5.54
N THR A 599 -15.74 -9.05 5.06
CA THR A 599 -15.58 -9.36 3.63
C THR A 599 -15.74 -10.85 3.41
N ASP A 600 -16.72 -11.26 2.61
CA ASP A 600 -16.92 -12.63 2.16
C ASP A 600 -16.70 -12.69 0.64
N ALA A 601 -15.47 -13.07 0.26
CA ALA A 601 -15.05 -13.22 -1.13
C ALA A 601 -14.92 -14.70 -1.48
N ARG A 602 -15.69 -15.17 -2.48
CA ARG A 602 -15.76 -16.60 -2.85
C ARG A 602 -15.80 -16.78 -4.36
N VAL A 603 -15.13 -17.83 -4.84
CA VAL A 603 -15.32 -18.33 -6.21
C VAL A 603 -16.72 -18.91 -6.37
N GLN A 604 -17.30 -18.79 -7.57
CA GLN A 604 -18.68 -19.16 -7.89
C GLN A 604 -18.76 -20.40 -8.78
N GLU A 605 -17.63 -21.04 -9.04
CA GLU A 605 -17.55 -22.24 -9.85
C GLU A 605 -16.27 -23.01 -9.54
N ASP A 606 -16.22 -24.28 -9.92
CA ASP A 606 -15.00 -25.07 -9.80
C ASP A 606 -13.93 -24.55 -10.76
N VAL A 607 -12.71 -24.34 -10.25
CA VAL A 607 -11.52 -24.00 -11.04
C VAL A 607 -10.48 -25.11 -10.91
N PRO A 608 -10.59 -26.20 -11.69
CA PRO A 608 -9.76 -27.40 -11.52
C PRO A 608 -8.25 -27.12 -11.63
N ALA A 609 -7.87 -26.16 -12.48
CA ALA A 609 -6.47 -25.77 -12.67
C ALA A 609 -5.81 -25.21 -11.40
N LEU A 610 -6.58 -24.61 -10.49
CA LEU A 610 -6.16 -24.11 -9.18
C LEU A 610 -6.54 -25.07 -8.04
N GLN A 611 -7.22 -26.18 -8.36
CA GLN A 611 -7.80 -27.10 -7.38
C GLN A 611 -8.77 -26.37 -6.42
N ALA A 612 -9.45 -25.36 -6.93
CA ALA A 612 -10.48 -24.61 -6.22
C ALA A 612 -11.87 -25.18 -6.56
N ARG A 613 -12.78 -25.16 -5.59
CA ARG A 613 -14.17 -25.55 -5.74
C ARG A 613 -15.11 -24.38 -5.58
N ASP A 614 -16.29 -24.51 -6.14
CA ASP A 614 -17.38 -23.58 -5.90
C ASP A 614 -17.57 -23.34 -4.39
N GLY A 615 -17.65 -22.08 -4.00
CA GLY A 615 -17.76 -21.65 -2.61
C GLY A 615 -16.45 -21.53 -1.82
N ASP A 616 -15.30 -21.94 -2.37
CA ASP A 616 -14.00 -21.68 -1.72
C ASP A 616 -13.77 -20.17 -1.58
N ARG A 617 -13.17 -19.77 -0.44
CA ARG A 617 -12.79 -18.37 -0.23
C ARG A 617 -11.61 -17.99 -1.12
N VAL A 618 -11.64 -16.75 -1.62
CA VAL A 618 -10.49 -16.16 -2.31
C VAL A 618 -9.29 -16.16 -1.36
N PRO A 619 -8.13 -16.67 -1.78
CA PRO A 619 -6.95 -16.81 -0.93
C PRO A 619 -6.48 -15.49 -0.33
N THR A 620 -5.89 -15.53 0.86
CA THR A 620 -5.29 -14.40 1.60
C THR A 620 -6.26 -13.33 2.06
N VAL A 621 -7.58 -13.53 1.90
CA VAL A 621 -8.63 -12.58 2.30
C VAL A 621 -9.20 -12.96 3.67
N PRO A 622 -8.96 -12.18 4.74
CA PRO A 622 -9.60 -12.40 6.03
C PRO A 622 -11.06 -11.95 5.97
N GLN A 623 -11.96 -12.72 6.63
CA GLN A 623 -13.37 -12.32 6.70
C GLN A 623 -13.58 -11.10 7.58
N TRP A 624 -12.79 -10.94 8.62
CA TRP A 624 -12.91 -9.82 9.55
C TRP A 624 -11.58 -9.11 9.68
N THR A 625 -11.61 -7.80 9.55
CA THR A 625 -10.52 -6.90 9.93
C THR A 625 -11.08 -5.76 10.76
N GLY A 626 -10.30 -5.27 11.72
CA GLY A 626 -10.75 -4.16 12.52
C GLY A 626 -9.62 -3.46 13.24
N SER A 627 -9.85 -2.19 13.57
CA SER A 627 -8.92 -1.41 14.40
C SER A 627 -9.68 -0.50 15.33
N LEU A 628 -9.07 -0.23 16.48
CA LEU A 628 -9.55 0.74 17.46
C LEU A 628 -8.36 1.60 17.89
N THR A 629 -8.53 2.91 17.86
CA THR A 629 -7.55 3.87 18.36
C THR A 629 -8.18 4.70 19.47
N SER A 630 -7.41 5.00 20.49
CA SER A 630 -7.82 5.92 21.56
C SER A 630 -6.66 6.83 21.87
N SER A 631 -6.90 8.13 21.95
CA SER A 631 -5.90 9.10 22.42
C SER A 631 -6.51 10.08 23.39
N TYR A 632 -5.75 10.45 24.41
CA TYR A 632 -6.12 11.46 25.39
C TYR A 632 -5.06 12.54 25.47
N SER A 633 -5.41 13.73 25.01
CA SER A 633 -4.56 14.92 25.00
C SER A 633 -4.90 15.82 26.18
N PHE A 634 -3.90 16.33 26.88
CA PHE A 634 -4.05 17.23 28.02
C PHE A 634 -2.91 18.24 28.11
N ALA A 635 -3.20 19.39 28.69
CA ALA A 635 -2.20 20.43 28.93
C ALA A 635 -1.31 20.04 30.12
N LEU A 636 0.01 20.14 29.97
CA LEU A 636 1.01 20.01 31.04
C LEU A 636 1.34 21.39 31.65
N ALA A 637 1.45 22.39 30.80
CA ALA A 637 1.73 23.80 31.14
C ALA A 637 1.19 24.72 30.05
N ALA A 638 1.36 26.01 30.19
CA ALA A 638 0.85 27.00 29.24
C ALA A 638 1.39 26.83 27.80
N ASP A 639 2.62 26.30 27.65
CA ASP A 639 3.30 26.09 26.39
C ASP A 639 3.70 24.60 26.20
N ALA A 640 3.03 23.69 26.91
CA ALA A 640 3.29 22.25 26.85
C ALA A 640 1.99 21.44 26.91
N SER A 641 1.89 20.46 26.02
CA SER A 641 0.82 19.47 26.02
C SER A 641 1.38 18.05 26.02
N ALA A 642 0.58 17.10 26.45
CA ALA A 642 0.90 15.68 26.34
C ALA A 642 -0.29 14.92 25.78
N GLU A 643 0.02 13.79 25.16
CA GLU A 643 -0.96 12.84 24.65
C GLU A 643 -0.55 11.43 25.00
N LEU A 644 -1.50 10.63 25.44
CA LEU A 644 -1.35 9.19 25.63
C LEU A 644 -2.28 8.49 24.63
N GLY A 645 -1.79 7.46 23.97
CA GLY A 645 -2.58 6.76 22.99
C GLY A 645 -2.35 5.26 22.94
N LEU A 646 -3.39 4.58 22.47
CA LEU A 646 -3.43 3.14 22.22
C LEU A 646 -3.97 2.87 20.83
N GLY A 647 -3.40 1.89 20.15
CA GLY A 647 -3.89 1.32 18.91
C GLY A 647 -4.11 -0.19 19.08
N TYR A 648 -5.23 -0.69 18.58
CA TYR A 648 -5.53 -2.12 18.51
C TYR A 648 -5.86 -2.47 17.06
N ARG A 649 -5.30 -3.55 16.55
CA ARG A 649 -5.57 -4.08 15.21
C ARG A 649 -5.89 -5.57 15.30
N TYR A 650 -6.90 -6.01 14.56
CA TYR A 650 -7.30 -7.41 14.43
C TYR A 650 -7.34 -7.81 12.96
N VAL A 651 -6.76 -8.95 12.63
CA VAL A 651 -6.80 -9.58 11.32
C VAL A 651 -7.30 -11.01 11.50
N GLY A 652 -8.39 -11.36 10.83
CA GLY A 652 -8.97 -12.70 10.84
C GLY A 652 -8.08 -13.73 10.16
N SER A 653 -8.43 -15.01 10.34
CA SER A 653 -7.72 -16.13 9.69
C SER A 653 -7.83 -16.06 8.17
N THR A 654 -6.74 -16.46 7.50
CA THR A 654 -6.65 -16.58 6.04
C THR A 654 -6.13 -17.96 5.65
N GLU A 655 -6.17 -18.27 4.37
CA GLU A 655 -5.59 -19.50 3.83
C GLU A 655 -4.99 -19.26 2.44
N TYR A 656 -3.98 -20.06 2.08
CA TYR A 656 -3.31 -19.99 0.79
C TYR A 656 -2.73 -21.38 0.41
N PRO A 657 -2.89 -21.85 -0.83
CA PRO A 657 -3.81 -21.32 -1.83
C PRO A 657 -5.29 -21.54 -1.44
N PHE A 658 -6.16 -22.02 -2.30
CA PHE A 658 -7.57 -22.29 -1.98
C PHE A 658 -7.73 -23.43 -0.97
N ALA A 659 -8.80 -23.39 -0.14
CA ALA A 659 -9.06 -24.39 0.89
C ALA A 659 -9.14 -25.83 0.36
N SER A 660 -9.72 -26.01 -0.81
CA SER A 660 -9.84 -27.33 -1.47
C SER A 660 -8.52 -27.85 -2.06
N ASN A 661 -7.49 -27.01 -2.15
CA ASN A 661 -6.18 -27.41 -2.65
C ASN A 661 -5.46 -28.26 -1.58
N PRO A 662 -4.94 -29.47 -1.91
CA PRO A 662 -4.22 -30.33 -0.95
C PRO A 662 -2.99 -29.69 -0.31
N THR A 663 -2.45 -28.63 -0.91
CA THR A 663 -1.32 -27.87 -0.37
C THR A 663 -1.74 -26.63 0.40
N SER A 664 -3.03 -26.48 0.72
CA SER A 664 -3.51 -25.34 1.49
C SER A 664 -2.87 -25.25 2.86
N TYR A 665 -2.59 -24.02 3.28
CA TYR A 665 -2.06 -23.70 4.60
C TYR A 665 -2.85 -22.53 5.19
N ALA A 666 -3.48 -22.75 6.32
CA ALA A 666 -4.26 -21.75 7.03
C ALA A 666 -3.37 -20.93 7.97
N LEU A 667 -3.50 -19.61 7.93
CA LEU A 667 -2.93 -18.69 8.91
C LEU A 667 -3.98 -18.37 9.96
N ASP A 668 -3.59 -18.41 11.24
CA ASP A 668 -4.45 -18.09 12.35
C ASP A 668 -4.71 -16.58 12.43
N ALA A 669 -5.85 -16.19 13.02
CA ALA A 669 -6.15 -14.80 13.31
C ALA A 669 -5.20 -14.27 14.39
N TYR A 670 -4.85 -12.97 14.29
CA TYR A 670 -3.99 -12.32 15.26
C TYR A 670 -4.46 -10.90 15.62
N SER A 671 -3.93 -10.39 16.72
CA SER A 671 -4.19 -9.04 17.21
C SER A 671 -2.91 -8.35 17.63
N LEU A 672 -2.77 -7.09 17.27
CA LEU A 672 -1.64 -6.24 17.65
C LEU A 672 -2.11 -5.09 18.52
N VAL A 673 -1.36 -4.77 19.55
CA VAL A 673 -1.59 -3.61 20.43
C VAL A 673 -0.38 -2.70 20.35
N ASP A 674 -0.61 -1.44 20.05
CA ASP A 674 0.42 -0.40 20.02
C ASP A 674 0.09 0.65 21.10
N ALA A 675 1.10 1.25 21.70
CA ALA A 675 0.92 2.30 22.71
C ALA A 675 1.94 3.42 22.52
N TYR A 676 1.55 4.65 22.84
CA TYR A 676 2.49 5.77 22.83
C TYR A 676 2.17 6.81 23.89
N ALA A 677 3.21 7.55 24.26
CA ALA A 677 3.13 8.78 25.05
C ALA A 677 3.94 9.86 24.32
N SER A 678 3.33 11.01 24.09
CA SER A 678 4.02 12.15 23.49
C SER A 678 3.88 13.40 24.35
N ALA A 679 4.86 14.30 24.22
CA ALA A 679 4.86 15.60 24.83
C ALA A 679 5.36 16.63 23.82
N SER A 680 4.56 17.68 23.63
CA SER A 680 4.91 18.84 22.81
C SER A 680 5.26 20.00 23.71
N PHE A 681 6.45 20.55 23.54
CA PHE A 681 6.94 21.67 24.34
C PHE A 681 7.63 22.69 23.43
N ARG A 682 7.05 23.86 23.26
CA ARG A 682 7.53 24.93 22.36
C ARG A 682 7.76 24.41 20.94
N ARG A 683 9.04 24.15 20.61
CA ARG A 683 9.51 23.73 19.28
C ARG A 683 9.79 22.24 19.21
N PHE A 684 9.67 21.50 20.32
CA PHE A 684 10.03 20.10 20.40
C PHE A 684 8.81 19.22 20.60
N ASP A 685 8.74 18.15 19.82
CA ASP A 685 7.81 17.04 20.01
C ASP A 685 8.62 15.81 20.40
N LEU A 686 8.37 15.28 21.59
CA LEU A 686 8.99 14.07 22.12
C LEU A 686 7.96 12.95 22.08
N ARG A 687 8.35 11.74 21.74
CA ARG A 687 7.47 10.59 21.73
C ARG A 687 8.21 9.33 22.15
N LEU A 688 7.59 8.61 23.08
CA LEU A 688 7.93 7.23 23.42
C LEU A 688 6.80 6.34 22.87
N PHE A 689 7.14 5.27 22.17
CA PHE A 689 6.15 4.35 21.63
C PHE A 689 6.57 2.89 21.77
N VAL A 690 5.57 2.03 21.76
CA VAL A 690 5.75 0.58 21.72
C VAL A 690 4.80 0.02 20.66
N LYS A 691 5.35 -0.61 19.63
CA LYS A 691 4.60 -1.40 18.65
C LYS A 691 4.57 -2.85 19.10
N ASN A 692 3.45 -3.55 18.81
CA ASN A 692 3.25 -4.93 19.23
C ASN A 692 3.56 -5.12 20.74
N LEU A 693 2.91 -4.34 21.59
CA LEU A 693 3.13 -4.28 23.05
C LEU A 693 3.12 -5.67 23.71
N LEU A 694 2.24 -6.56 23.24
CA LEU A 694 2.06 -7.90 23.78
C LEU A 694 3.09 -8.91 23.24
N ASP A 695 3.94 -8.50 22.32
CA ASP A 695 4.93 -9.36 21.63
C ASP A 695 4.27 -10.56 20.92
N GLU A 696 3.15 -10.31 20.25
CA GLU A 696 2.42 -11.32 19.50
C GLU A 696 3.30 -11.94 18.42
N ARG A 697 3.33 -13.27 18.37
CA ARG A 697 4.05 -14.06 17.38
C ARG A 697 3.06 -14.64 16.38
N ALA A 698 2.87 -13.98 15.26
CA ALA A 698 1.94 -14.39 14.23
C ALA A 698 2.59 -14.38 12.84
N TYR A 699 1.96 -15.09 11.92
CA TYR A 699 2.36 -15.13 10.52
C TYR A 699 1.37 -14.31 9.68
N THR A 700 1.90 -13.43 8.83
CA THR A 700 1.09 -12.52 8.02
C THR A 700 0.84 -13.02 6.60
N SER A 701 1.78 -13.79 6.04
CA SER A 701 1.73 -14.24 4.65
C SER A 701 2.32 -15.63 4.47
N VAL A 702 1.76 -16.37 3.51
CA VAL A 702 2.34 -17.61 2.99
C VAL A 702 3.01 -17.29 1.66
N LEU A 703 4.33 -17.47 1.59
CA LEU A 703 5.11 -17.18 0.39
C LEU A 703 5.36 -18.42 -0.49
N GLY A 704 4.97 -19.61 -0.03
CA GLY A 704 5.33 -20.87 -0.66
C GLY A 704 6.78 -21.26 -0.35
N GLY A 705 7.38 -22.10 -1.14
CA GLY A 705 8.85 -22.20 -1.22
C GLY A 705 9.64 -22.83 -0.06
N GLY A 706 9.05 -23.34 0.99
CA GLY A 706 9.76 -23.94 2.13
C GLY A 706 10.45 -25.29 1.87
N GLY A 707 10.39 -25.81 0.65
CA GLY A 707 10.85 -27.16 0.30
C GLY A 707 9.83 -28.24 0.68
N PRO A 708 10.17 -29.54 0.49
CA PRO A 708 9.26 -30.65 0.77
C PRO A 708 8.77 -30.66 2.22
N GLY A 709 7.45 -30.69 2.40
CA GLY A 709 6.80 -30.74 3.72
C GLY A 709 6.91 -29.47 4.55
N ALA A 710 7.28 -28.34 3.94
CA ALA A 710 7.43 -27.06 4.63
C ALA A 710 6.78 -25.90 3.85
N VAL A 711 6.61 -24.77 4.52
CA VAL A 711 6.13 -23.51 3.96
C VAL A 711 7.00 -22.37 4.47
N GLN A 712 7.23 -21.37 3.64
CA GLN A 712 7.87 -20.11 4.04
C GLN A 712 6.80 -19.11 4.42
N LEU A 713 6.94 -18.52 5.60
CA LEU A 713 5.96 -17.60 6.19
C LEU A 713 6.63 -16.29 6.57
N THR A 714 5.93 -15.18 6.37
CA THR A 714 6.36 -13.88 6.89
C THR A 714 5.89 -13.70 8.34
N VAL A 715 6.79 -13.22 9.20
CA VAL A 715 6.54 -13.02 10.64
C VAL A 715 6.10 -11.58 10.88
N VAL A 716 5.15 -11.39 11.82
CA VAL A 716 4.83 -10.06 12.37
C VAL A 716 6.08 -9.46 13.00
N GLN A 717 6.28 -8.14 12.86
CA GLN A 717 7.32 -7.42 13.57
C GLN A 717 7.17 -7.66 15.09
N PRO A 718 8.19 -8.17 15.79
CA PRO A 718 8.16 -8.33 17.24
C PRO A 718 7.98 -7.00 17.97
N ARG A 719 7.78 -7.08 19.30
CA ARG A 719 7.67 -5.86 20.11
C ARG A 719 8.84 -4.94 19.88
N THR A 720 8.53 -3.71 19.40
CA THR A 720 9.52 -2.66 19.13
C THR A 720 9.25 -1.47 20.03
N ILE A 721 10.23 -1.05 20.79
CA ILE A 721 10.18 0.15 21.64
C ILE A 721 11.01 1.23 20.96
N GLY A 722 10.43 2.44 20.83
CA GLY A 722 11.10 3.55 20.18
C GLY A 722 10.94 4.87 20.90
N PHE A 723 11.94 5.72 20.74
CA PHE A 723 11.92 7.11 21.19
C PHE A 723 12.22 8.01 20.00
N SER A 724 11.39 9.04 19.80
CA SER A 724 11.62 10.06 18.77
C SER A 724 11.61 11.47 19.35
N ILE A 725 12.37 12.35 18.70
CA ILE A 725 12.40 13.76 18.94
C ILE A 725 12.28 14.50 17.60
N ASP A 726 11.33 15.41 17.51
CA ASP A 726 11.19 16.32 16.37
C ASP A 726 11.32 17.76 16.85
N ALA A 727 11.97 18.61 16.06
CA ALA A 727 12.13 20.04 16.32
C ALA A 727 11.60 20.85 15.14
N LYS A 728 10.83 21.90 15.44
CA LYS A 728 10.21 22.83 14.47
C LYS A 728 10.77 24.24 14.62
N PHE A 729 11.19 24.86 13.52
CA PHE A 729 11.83 26.16 13.46
C PHE A 729 11.12 27.11 12.49
#